data_4e677dbbfa0c1eafca4a56d73035a8f9
#
_entry.id   4e677dbbfa0c1eafca4a56d73035a8f9
#
_cell.length_a   1.000
_cell.length_b   1.000
_cell.length_c   1.000
_cell.angle_alpha   90.00
_cell.angle_beta   90.00
_cell.angle_gamma   90.00
#
_symmetry.space_group_name_H-M   'P 1'
#
loop_
_entity.id
_entity.type
_entity.pdbx_description
1 polymer ?
#
loop_
_entity_poly.entity_id
_entity_poly.type
_entity_poly.pdbx_seq_one_letter_code
_entity_poly.pdbx_strand_id
1 'polypeptide(L)'
;MLKHRWSEVKKEHVDTAIKMFLAEYEKHPPAQNTYLIHHGRLLPAKHIRGLAYKVAFNQEFAKTDYTGGKETADFFLQRGFRIRYKGEILEPEPLKEEPKIIVKQKISKPKKVKLLDIPTEKKIKISAKGVIEQKNALQKILNKLYDCDIVSEKTFEWMRTPSVIDGDFKKVYDSLVNYRGDKNFAKKNMTLRCDFVCEGQKIIFEYDERQHFTQARYLALNSYPEIPTFFDRALWLKACADIQANDRQPINRDEGRAYYDSVRDIQAYLNGYKLIRIMHGQIDFTAADAEERLKLLISENPVIKTKKKQDKNKNDDLKIALYLQTNPKKNKADFNKAVSAVQDAEADIMVFPECCYIPEIEDALKRVRIVNGECDFKEQTLFIDLSKKLKCAVVVSVEKYNGSIYSIYANAFAAGDETKFAVYLKHTMTGLSPFEMNGYKNWYKKLFEPIKLKGYTLGLTICYDCNHAVFSRMYGLQNVDIILNSTGGNVIYNKWYRYSAARAIENNCYTFSTMGYDEKGNSYVFGFNRNGKPLDYKLLNSNAEDAPANVCGGVYLYTINNNETGYMQDITLNQAATESKYKQLKIAVGNAAALLTKAKKIEDSLFVLQEGSDNIVICVVENDDIFYIEKFLYKLYSPALTKYKNKRYIIFNKFTKLTKEIYENKLSLILKVRAMENYCAVILESNYINMCYQSTDVRHPQVVKEENGTYYLDLGRMTGPEAIWKNKDGMKASWRKGFEFLLNEIK
;
A
#
# COMPACT_ATOMS: atom_id res chain seq x y z
N MET A 1 53.81 6.19 -25.21
CA MET A 1 52.72 5.24 -24.84
C MET A 1 52.10 5.74 -23.54
N LEU A 2 50.87 6.20 -23.61
CA LEU A 2 50.10 6.57 -22.41
C LEU A 2 49.84 5.31 -21.59
N LYS A 3 50.42 5.21 -20.38
CA LYS A 3 50.12 4.12 -19.45
C LYS A 3 48.64 4.17 -19.09
N HIS A 4 47.88 3.17 -19.50
CA HIS A 4 46.47 3.06 -19.18
C HIS A 4 46.25 2.94 -17.66
N ARG A 5 45.43 3.82 -17.09
CA ARG A 5 45.16 3.92 -15.64
C ARG A 5 43.97 3.04 -15.21
N TRP A 6 43.81 1.83 -15.78
CA TRP A 6 42.68 0.93 -15.49
C TRP A 6 42.59 0.52 -14.02
N SER A 7 43.71 0.45 -13.31
CA SER A 7 43.76 0.13 -11.88
C SER A 7 43.11 1.19 -11.01
N GLU A 8 43.04 2.44 -11.46
CA GLU A 8 42.46 3.57 -10.74
C GLU A 8 40.96 3.74 -10.96
N VAL A 9 40.35 3.01 -11.90
CA VAL A 9 38.92 2.96 -12.09
C VAL A 9 38.30 2.21 -10.90
N LYS A 10 37.46 2.86 -10.13
CA LYS A 10 36.82 2.28 -8.94
C LYS A 10 35.44 1.68 -9.27
N LYS A 11 34.87 0.96 -8.29
CA LYS A 11 33.52 0.39 -8.40
C LYS A 11 32.46 1.43 -8.71
N GLU A 12 32.50 2.59 -8.06
CA GLU A 12 31.55 3.69 -8.26
C GLU A 12 31.55 4.24 -9.70
N HIS A 13 32.73 4.23 -10.36
CA HIS A 13 32.83 4.60 -11.78
C HIS A 13 32.12 3.60 -12.68
N VAL A 14 32.21 2.30 -12.33
CA VAL A 14 31.51 1.22 -13.06
C VAL A 14 30.00 1.33 -12.84
N ASP A 15 29.54 1.57 -11.61
CA ASP A 15 28.12 1.74 -11.29
C ASP A 15 27.51 2.94 -12.08
N THR A 16 28.25 4.04 -12.19
CA THR A 16 27.85 5.20 -12.98
C THR A 16 27.82 4.87 -14.48
N ALA A 17 28.83 4.14 -15.00
CA ALA A 17 28.86 3.73 -16.39
C ALA A 17 27.73 2.77 -16.76
N ILE A 18 27.32 1.90 -15.83
CA ILE A 18 26.14 1.04 -16.01
C ILE A 18 24.87 1.90 -16.16
N LYS A 19 24.69 2.90 -15.31
CA LYS A 19 23.54 3.81 -15.39
C LYS A 19 23.51 4.56 -16.73
N MET A 20 24.65 5.09 -17.18
CA MET A 20 24.79 5.76 -18.48
C MET A 20 24.45 4.81 -19.63
N PHE A 21 24.98 3.59 -19.60
CA PHE A 21 24.70 2.58 -20.62
C PHE A 21 23.22 2.21 -20.68
N LEU A 22 22.57 2.03 -19.54
CA LEU A 22 21.16 1.66 -19.48
C LEU A 22 20.24 2.80 -19.97
N ALA A 23 20.67 4.05 -19.88
CA ALA A 23 19.94 5.20 -20.45
C ALA A 23 20.01 5.25 -21.99
N GLU A 24 21.04 4.65 -22.63
CA GLU A 24 21.27 4.66 -24.08
C GLU A 24 21.13 3.28 -24.74
N TYR A 25 20.56 2.32 -24.06
CA TYR A 25 20.60 0.87 -24.36
C TYR A 25 20.17 0.46 -25.79
N GLU A 26 19.31 1.20 -26.46
CA GLU A 26 18.76 0.80 -27.76
C GLU A 26 19.78 0.89 -28.95
N LYS A 27 20.98 1.41 -28.72
CA LYS A 27 21.94 1.74 -29.81
C LYS A 27 23.17 0.84 -29.86
N HIS A 28 23.32 -0.18 -29.01
CA HIS A 28 24.55 -0.95 -28.94
C HIS A 28 24.41 -2.41 -29.38
N PRO A 29 25.31 -2.91 -30.23
CA PRO A 29 25.29 -4.32 -30.61
C PRO A 29 25.60 -5.22 -29.39
N PRO A 30 25.03 -6.45 -29.35
CA PRO A 30 25.29 -7.40 -28.29
C PRO A 30 26.79 -7.77 -28.22
N ALA A 31 27.29 -8.08 -27.03
CA ALA A 31 28.64 -8.59 -26.85
C ALA A 31 28.76 -10.02 -27.39
N GLN A 32 29.98 -10.42 -27.82
CA GLN A 32 30.21 -11.77 -28.33
C GLN A 32 30.39 -12.79 -27.20
N ASN A 33 31.32 -12.55 -26.25
CA ASN A 33 31.76 -13.57 -25.30
C ASN A 33 31.80 -13.12 -23.84
N THR A 34 31.67 -11.80 -23.54
CA THR A 34 31.86 -11.26 -22.18
C THR A 34 30.73 -10.31 -21.84
N TYR A 35 29.95 -10.66 -20.82
CA TYR A 35 28.83 -9.89 -20.34
C TYR A 35 28.98 -9.59 -18.86
N LEU A 36 28.71 -8.35 -18.46
CA LEU A 36 28.51 -7.96 -17.07
C LEU A 36 27.11 -8.36 -16.63
N ILE A 37 26.99 -9.05 -15.51
CA ILE A 37 25.69 -9.40 -14.93
C ILE A 37 25.29 -8.31 -13.94
N HIS A 38 24.21 -7.59 -14.25
CA HIS A 38 23.70 -6.54 -13.40
C HIS A 38 22.18 -6.71 -13.23
N HIS A 39 21.71 -6.97 -12.02
CA HIS A 39 20.30 -7.27 -11.72
C HIS A 39 19.66 -8.28 -12.68
N GLY A 40 20.35 -9.37 -12.96
CA GLY A 40 19.90 -10.44 -13.85
C GLY A 40 19.97 -10.13 -15.35
N ARG A 41 20.42 -8.93 -15.75
CA ARG A 41 20.64 -8.54 -17.15
C ARG A 41 22.07 -8.79 -17.59
N LEU A 42 22.23 -9.20 -18.85
CA LEU A 42 23.52 -9.38 -19.49
C LEU A 42 23.88 -8.10 -20.26
N LEU A 43 24.85 -7.35 -19.76
CA LEU A 43 25.29 -6.08 -20.35
C LEU A 43 26.64 -6.26 -21.09
N PRO A 44 26.92 -5.57 -22.21
CA PRO A 44 28.14 -5.72 -22.99
C PRO A 44 29.35 -5.20 -22.19
N ALA A 45 30.06 -6.10 -21.52
CA ALA A 45 31.12 -5.78 -20.56
C ALA A 45 32.21 -4.86 -21.13
N LYS A 46 32.71 -5.13 -22.36
CA LYS A 46 33.72 -4.29 -23.00
C LYS A 46 33.31 -2.83 -23.13
N HIS A 47 32.06 -2.59 -23.53
CA HIS A 47 31.54 -1.23 -23.69
C HIS A 47 31.44 -0.50 -22.36
N ILE A 48 30.89 -1.19 -21.32
CA ILE A 48 30.75 -0.60 -19.97
C ILE A 48 32.13 -0.32 -19.36
N ARG A 49 33.15 -1.15 -19.63
CA ARG A 49 34.51 -0.89 -19.20
C ARG A 49 35.05 0.43 -19.78
N GLY A 50 34.81 0.69 -21.07
CA GLY A 50 35.19 1.96 -21.71
C GLY A 50 34.45 3.16 -21.13
N LEU A 51 33.15 3.04 -20.90
CA LEU A 51 32.35 4.08 -20.22
C LEU A 51 32.84 4.34 -18.79
N ALA A 52 33.22 3.30 -18.04
CA ALA A 52 33.75 3.46 -16.69
C ALA A 52 35.07 4.25 -16.67
N TYR A 53 35.91 4.05 -17.69
CA TYR A 53 37.12 4.86 -17.85
C TYR A 53 36.79 6.30 -18.19
N LYS A 54 35.83 6.55 -19.09
CA LYS A 54 35.37 7.88 -19.41
C LYS A 54 34.79 8.61 -18.16
N VAL A 55 34.05 7.91 -17.33
CA VAL A 55 33.53 8.45 -16.05
C VAL A 55 34.70 8.80 -15.10
N ALA A 56 35.74 7.95 -15.03
CA ALA A 56 36.82 8.18 -14.08
C ALA A 56 37.77 9.32 -14.48
N PHE A 57 37.98 9.53 -15.79
CA PHE A 57 39.05 10.41 -16.28
C PHE A 57 38.62 11.43 -17.33
N ASN A 58 37.33 11.45 -17.70
CA ASN A 58 36.78 12.27 -18.78
C ASN A 58 37.51 12.09 -20.12
N GLN A 59 38.02 10.86 -20.38
CA GLN A 59 38.74 10.48 -21.61
C GLN A 59 38.06 9.30 -22.29
N GLU A 60 37.88 9.37 -23.61
CA GLU A 60 37.37 8.26 -24.41
C GLU A 60 38.50 7.48 -25.01
N PHE A 61 38.37 6.14 -25.00
CA PHE A 61 39.27 5.22 -25.72
C PHE A 61 38.56 4.65 -26.94
N ALA A 62 39.32 4.46 -28.01
CA ALA A 62 38.82 3.69 -29.14
C ALA A 62 38.57 2.23 -28.71
N LYS A 63 37.55 1.60 -29.24
CA LYS A 63 37.22 0.19 -28.92
C LYS A 63 38.35 -0.80 -29.30
N THR A 64 39.33 -0.36 -30.09
CA THR A 64 40.55 -1.10 -30.47
C THR A 64 41.61 -1.09 -29.39
N ASP A 65 41.60 -0.15 -28.46
CA ASP A 65 42.68 0.08 -27.52
C ASP A 65 42.68 -0.85 -26.29
N TYR A 66 41.64 -1.66 -26.14
CA TYR A 66 41.52 -2.65 -25.07
C TYR A 66 40.67 -3.85 -25.47
N THR A 67 40.94 -5.00 -24.83
CA THR A 67 40.34 -6.28 -25.22
C THR A 67 38.96 -6.50 -24.55
N GLY A 68 38.08 -7.27 -25.20
CA GLY A 68 36.77 -7.66 -24.67
C GLY A 68 36.76 -9.06 -24.02
N GLY A 69 37.93 -9.73 -23.92
CA GLY A 69 38.03 -11.09 -23.44
C GLY A 69 38.25 -11.19 -21.92
N LYS A 70 39.21 -12.11 -21.53
CA LYS A 70 39.50 -12.41 -20.14
C LYS A 70 39.90 -11.17 -19.33
N GLU A 71 40.71 -10.28 -19.91
CA GLU A 71 41.13 -9.03 -19.26
C GLU A 71 39.94 -8.15 -18.82
N THR A 72 38.89 -8.08 -19.64
CA THR A 72 37.67 -7.36 -19.26
C THR A 72 36.86 -8.11 -18.20
N ALA A 73 36.83 -9.44 -18.22
CA ALA A 73 36.22 -10.24 -17.17
C ALA A 73 36.90 -10.00 -15.82
N ASP A 74 38.24 -10.11 -15.79
CA ASP A 74 39.05 -9.91 -14.59
C ASP A 74 38.93 -8.48 -14.04
N PHE A 75 38.85 -7.48 -14.91
CA PHE A 75 38.59 -6.08 -14.51
C PHE A 75 37.33 -5.91 -13.67
N PHE A 76 36.22 -6.58 -14.03
CA PHE A 76 34.95 -6.50 -13.30
C PHE A 76 34.94 -7.38 -12.05
N LEU A 77 35.54 -8.59 -12.13
CA LEU A 77 35.66 -9.49 -10.99
C LEU A 77 36.42 -8.83 -9.82
N GLN A 78 37.54 -8.17 -10.12
CA GLN A 78 38.36 -7.43 -9.15
C GLN A 78 37.57 -6.27 -8.48
N ARG A 79 36.47 -5.81 -9.07
CA ARG A 79 35.60 -4.74 -8.55
C ARG A 79 34.31 -5.24 -7.96
N GLY A 80 34.20 -6.56 -7.75
CA GLY A 80 33.07 -7.17 -7.08
C GLY A 80 31.83 -7.36 -7.97
N PHE A 81 31.99 -7.40 -9.30
CA PHE A 81 30.90 -7.65 -10.24
C PHE A 81 30.93 -9.06 -10.79
N ARG A 82 29.77 -9.65 -10.97
CA ARG A 82 29.56 -10.95 -11.61
C ARG A 82 29.70 -10.82 -13.13
N ILE A 83 30.35 -11.79 -13.76
CA ILE A 83 30.59 -11.80 -15.22
C ILE A 83 30.12 -13.12 -15.82
N ARG A 84 29.53 -13.08 -17.00
CA ARG A 84 29.39 -14.24 -17.86
C ARG A 84 30.47 -14.18 -18.95
N TYR A 85 31.42 -15.14 -18.93
CA TYR A 85 32.51 -15.24 -19.89
C TYR A 85 32.48 -16.59 -20.60
N LYS A 86 32.40 -16.61 -21.94
CA LYS A 86 32.31 -17.83 -22.78
C LYS A 86 31.20 -18.81 -22.31
N GLY A 87 30.09 -18.29 -21.78
CA GLY A 87 28.96 -19.10 -21.33
C GLY A 87 28.95 -19.39 -19.82
N GLU A 88 30.08 -19.33 -19.14
CA GLU A 88 30.21 -19.59 -17.72
C GLU A 88 30.02 -18.32 -16.87
N ILE A 89 29.39 -18.45 -15.70
CA ILE A 89 29.23 -17.36 -14.74
C ILE A 89 30.44 -17.42 -13.78
N LEU A 90 31.16 -16.31 -13.72
CA LEU A 90 32.29 -16.12 -12.82
C LEU A 90 31.83 -15.19 -11.67
N GLU A 91 32.03 -15.63 -10.44
CA GLU A 91 31.81 -14.85 -9.23
C GLU A 91 33.06 -14.08 -8.83
N PRO A 92 32.93 -12.85 -8.30
CA PRO A 92 34.09 -12.13 -7.76
C PRO A 92 34.64 -12.87 -6.54
N GLU A 93 35.97 -12.95 -6.43
CA GLU A 93 36.60 -13.43 -5.19
C GLU A 93 36.18 -12.49 -4.03
N PRO A 94 35.95 -13.06 -2.82
CA PRO A 94 35.71 -12.21 -1.66
C PRO A 94 36.91 -11.29 -1.49
N LEU A 95 36.67 -9.99 -1.44
CA LEU A 95 37.68 -8.96 -1.23
C LEU A 95 38.53 -9.36 -0.03
N LYS A 96 39.79 -9.74 -0.22
CA LYS A 96 40.77 -9.85 0.86
C LYS A 96 40.85 -8.49 1.51
N GLU A 97 40.43 -8.37 2.77
CA GLU A 97 40.67 -7.17 3.55
C GLU A 97 42.18 -6.85 3.47
N GLU A 98 42.50 -5.66 2.99
CA GLU A 98 43.88 -5.17 3.06
C GLU A 98 44.34 -5.22 4.52
N PRO A 99 45.58 -5.64 4.81
CA PRO A 99 46.07 -5.68 6.16
C PRO A 99 46.02 -4.27 6.73
N LYS A 100 45.17 -4.07 7.72
CA LYS A 100 45.09 -2.83 8.50
C LYS A 100 46.46 -2.60 9.11
N ILE A 101 47.17 -1.59 8.64
CA ILE A 101 48.33 -1.03 9.32
C ILE A 101 47.83 -0.61 10.70
N ILE A 102 48.24 -1.35 11.73
CA ILE A 102 47.95 -1.04 13.12
C ILE A 102 48.80 0.19 13.48
N VAL A 103 48.28 1.36 13.16
CA VAL A 103 48.72 2.58 13.79
C VAL A 103 48.12 2.57 15.21
N LYS A 104 48.94 2.34 16.21
CA LYS A 104 48.58 2.53 17.61
C LYS A 104 48.17 4.00 17.82
N GLN A 105 46.97 4.33 17.49
CA GLN A 105 46.35 5.57 17.96
C GLN A 105 45.85 5.35 19.38
N LYS A 106 46.36 6.15 20.28
CA LYS A 106 45.85 6.30 21.65
C LYS A 106 44.33 6.39 21.61
N ILE A 107 43.65 5.49 22.29
CA ILE A 107 42.21 5.48 22.45
C ILE A 107 41.83 6.82 23.10
N SER A 108 41.47 7.80 22.29
CA SER A 108 40.74 8.95 22.73
C SER A 108 39.33 8.49 23.12
N LYS A 109 38.87 8.91 24.28
CA LYS A 109 37.51 8.66 24.78
C LYS A 109 36.50 8.87 23.64
N PRO A 110 35.51 7.95 23.44
CA PRO A 110 34.55 8.06 22.38
C PRO A 110 33.86 9.43 22.47
N LYS A 111 33.94 10.21 21.39
CA LYS A 111 33.18 11.45 21.24
C LYS A 111 31.71 11.11 21.42
N LYS A 112 31.05 11.73 22.41
CA LYS A 112 29.60 11.70 22.55
C LYS A 112 29.00 12.04 21.19
N VAL A 113 28.31 11.10 20.57
CA VAL A 113 27.47 11.38 19.41
C VAL A 113 26.41 12.35 19.92
N LYS A 114 26.43 13.60 19.46
CA LYS A 114 25.38 14.56 19.77
C LYS A 114 24.10 14.05 19.15
N LEU A 115 23.13 13.74 19.98
CA LEU A 115 21.74 13.51 19.56
C LEU A 115 21.26 14.76 18.81
N LEU A 116 20.59 14.54 17.68
CA LEU A 116 19.92 15.60 16.94
C LEU A 116 18.97 16.35 17.89
N ASP A 117 19.03 17.67 17.88
CA ASP A 117 18.16 18.53 18.68
C ASP A 117 16.70 18.30 18.31
N ILE A 118 15.96 17.66 19.23
CA ILE A 118 14.51 17.54 19.17
C ILE A 118 13.92 18.81 19.83
N PRO A 119 12.89 19.45 19.25
CA PRO A 119 12.33 20.70 19.77
C PRO A 119 11.94 20.62 21.23
N THR A 120 12.18 21.68 21.96
CA THR A 120 12.10 21.85 23.43
C THR A 120 10.68 21.75 23.98
N GLU A 121 10.17 20.53 24.13
CA GLU A 121 9.13 20.20 25.10
C GLU A 121 9.77 19.61 26.36
N LYS A 122 9.06 19.64 27.50
CA LYS A 122 9.57 19.14 28.78
C LYS A 122 10.22 17.76 28.64
N LYS A 123 11.43 17.61 29.23
CA LYS A 123 12.16 16.33 29.22
C LYS A 123 11.35 15.22 29.90
N ILE A 124 11.28 14.06 29.24
CA ILE A 124 10.67 12.86 29.85
C ILE A 124 11.56 12.34 30.95
N LYS A 125 10.98 12.10 32.13
CA LYS A 125 11.65 11.49 33.26
C LYS A 125 10.84 10.30 33.73
N ILE A 126 11.48 9.14 33.91
CA ILE A 126 10.87 7.93 34.47
C ILE A 126 11.47 7.62 35.83
N SER A 127 10.59 7.45 36.81
CA SER A 127 10.98 7.00 38.15
C SER A 127 11.42 5.53 38.10
N ALA A 128 12.30 5.10 38.97
CA ALA A 128 12.59 3.69 39.22
C ALA A 128 11.74 3.10 40.38
N LYS A 129 10.90 3.92 41.01
CA LYS A 129 10.10 3.52 42.18
C LYS A 129 8.68 3.13 41.75
N GLY A 130 8.05 2.21 42.46
CA GLY A 130 6.67 1.84 42.32
C GLY A 130 6.37 0.90 41.14
N VAL A 131 7.37 0.38 40.42
CA VAL A 131 7.19 -0.47 39.23
C VAL A 131 6.33 -1.70 39.52
N ILE A 132 6.61 -2.42 40.60
CA ILE A 132 5.86 -3.65 40.96
C ILE A 132 4.41 -3.32 41.28
N GLU A 133 4.16 -2.25 42.03
CA GLU A 133 2.82 -1.79 42.37
C GLU A 133 2.02 -1.44 41.12
N GLN A 134 2.62 -0.69 40.20
CA GLN A 134 1.99 -0.29 38.94
C GLN A 134 1.72 -1.50 38.02
N LYS A 135 2.65 -2.46 37.91
CA LYS A 135 2.43 -3.71 37.18
C LYS A 135 1.27 -4.54 37.74
N ASN A 136 1.19 -4.65 39.07
CA ASN A 136 0.11 -5.37 39.74
C ASN A 136 -1.24 -4.68 39.55
N ALA A 137 -1.28 -3.35 39.61
CA ALA A 137 -2.47 -2.57 39.35
C ALA A 137 -2.92 -2.67 37.85
N LEU A 138 -1.96 -2.59 36.92
CA LEU A 138 -2.21 -2.81 35.51
C LEU A 138 -2.82 -4.20 35.24
N GLN A 139 -2.26 -5.27 35.83
CA GLN A 139 -2.79 -6.62 35.64
C GLN A 139 -4.25 -6.72 36.11
N LYS A 140 -4.61 -6.12 37.23
CA LYS A 140 -5.99 -6.10 37.73
C LYS A 140 -6.91 -5.38 36.77
N ILE A 141 -6.47 -4.26 36.18
CA ILE A 141 -7.26 -3.52 35.21
C ILE A 141 -7.41 -4.34 33.90
N LEU A 142 -6.33 -4.98 33.41
CA LEU A 142 -6.37 -5.82 32.21
C LEU A 142 -7.34 -6.99 32.38
N ASN A 143 -7.32 -7.71 33.53
CA ASN A 143 -8.26 -8.78 33.84
C ASN A 143 -9.74 -8.31 33.85
N LYS A 144 -9.98 -7.04 34.20
CA LYS A 144 -11.33 -6.44 34.17
C LYS A 144 -11.74 -6.03 32.76
N LEU A 145 -10.80 -5.58 31.92
CA LEU A 145 -11.07 -5.06 30.57
C LEU A 145 -11.26 -6.14 29.53
N TYR A 146 -10.62 -7.27 29.69
CA TYR A 146 -10.64 -8.35 28.73
C TYR A 146 -11.39 -9.56 29.30
N ASP A 147 -12.31 -10.09 28.51
CA ASP A 147 -13.03 -11.33 28.84
C ASP A 147 -12.15 -12.55 28.52
N CYS A 148 -10.94 -12.55 29.09
CA CYS A 148 -9.96 -13.63 28.98
C CYS A 148 -8.98 -13.56 30.15
N ASP A 149 -8.39 -14.71 30.53
CA ASP A 149 -7.34 -14.75 31.53
C ASP A 149 -6.08 -14.05 31.03
N ILE A 150 -5.66 -13.02 31.74
CA ILE A 150 -4.38 -12.35 31.49
C ILE A 150 -3.27 -13.12 32.20
N VAL A 151 -2.44 -13.79 31.43
CA VAL A 151 -1.32 -14.58 31.94
C VAL A 151 -0.07 -13.69 31.99
N SER A 152 0.53 -13.57 33.20
CA SER A 152 1.81 -12.86 33.38
C SER A 152 3.01 -13.76 33.14
N GLU A 153 4.13 -13.18 32.72
CA GLU A 153 5.41 -13.86 32.47
C GLU A 153 5.30 -15.03 31.48
N LYS A 154 4.37 -14.94 30.53
CA LYS A 154 4.10 -16.01 29.56
C LYS A 154 5.24 -16.17 28.56
N THR A 155 5.52 -17.43 28.23
CA THR A 155 6.42 -17.80 27.12
C THR A 155 5.65 -18.50 26.00
N PHE A 156 6.14 -18.34 24.77
CA PHE A 156 5.66 -19.07 23.59
C PHE A 156 6.83 -19.79 22.92
N GLU A 157 6.58 -20.88 22.26
CA GLU A 157 7.61 -21.59 21.48
C GLU A 157 8.19 -20.73 20.36
N TRP A 158 7.38 -19.89 19.76
CA TRP A 158 7.77 -18.98 18.68
C TRP A 158 8.39 -17.66 19.18
N MET A 159 8.17 -17.25 20.44
CA MET A 159 8.76 -16.03 21.01
C MET A 159 10.21 -16.28 21.41
N ARG A 160 11.06 -16.41 20.39
CA ARG A 160 12.49 -16.71 20.55
C ARG A 160 13.35 -15.79 19.69
N THR A 161 14.58 -15.61 20.14
CA THR A 161 15.62 -15.05 19.29
C THR A 161 15.91 -16.03 18.12
N PRO A 162 16.15 -15.53 16.90
CA PRO A 162 16.39 -16.38 15.76
C PRO A 162 17.65 -17.24 15.90
N SER A 163 17.64 -18.46 15.33
CA SER A 163 18.81 -19.34 15.25
C SER A 163 19.87 -18.78 14.28
N VAL A 164 19.40 -18.16 13.21
CA VAL A 164 20.19 -17.42 12.23
C VAL A 164 19.69 -15.98 12.21
N ILE A 165 20.60 -15.03 12.37
CA ILE A 165 20.26 -13.60 12.37
C ILE A 165 20.28 -13.11 10.93
N ASP A 166 19.10 -13.03 10.30
CA ASP A 166 18.88 -12.58 8.93
C ASP A 166 17.67 -11.65 8.81
N GLY A 167 17.33 -11.21 7.61
CA GLY A 167 16.15 -10.41 7.32
C GLY A 167 16.02 -9.19 8.24
N ASP A 168 14.84 -9.06 8.82
CA ASP A 168 14.47 -7.93 9.68
C ASP A 168 15.22 -7.92 11.02
N PHE A 169 15.54 -9.09 11.56
CA PHE A 169 16.35 -9.20 12.79
C PHE A 169 17.78 -8.72 12.56
N LYS A 170 18.31 -8.92 11.34
CA LYS A 170 19.67 -8.53 10.98
C LYS A 170 19.84 -7.01 10.94
N LYS A 171 18.87 -6.27 10.45
CA LYS A 171 18.92 -4.81 10.41
C LYS A 171 19.11 -4.22 11.81
N VAL A 172 18.33 -4.70 12.78
CA VAL A 172 18.44 -4.29 14.20
C VAL A 172 19.76 -4.74 14.79
N TYR A 173 20.15 -6.01 14.58
CA TYR A 173 21.40 -6.57 15.10
C TYR A 173 22.61 -5.78 14.58
N ASP A 174 22.70 -5.52 13.28
CA ASP A 174 23.83 -4.80 12.68
C ASP A 174 23.93 -3.35 13.21
N SER A 175 22.80 -2.68 13.46
CA SER A 175 22.82 -1.34 14.05
C SER A 175 23.39 -1.32 15.47
N LEU A 176 23.11 -2.36 16.23
CA LEU A 176 23.63 -2.52 17.61
C LEU A 176 25.11 -2.94 17.61
N VAL A 177 25.53 -3.80 16.67
CA VAL A 177 26.95 -4.12 16.47
C VAL A 177 27.73 -2.85 16.11
N ASN A 178 27.20 -2.03 15.21
CA ASN A 178 27.87 -0.79 14.79
C ASN A 178 27.96 0.25 15.91
N TYR A 179 27.15 0.13 16.96
CA TYR A 179 27.14 1.05 18.10
C TYR A 179 28.38 0.94 18.97
N ARG A 180 28.77 -0.30 19.36
CA ARG A 180 29.91 -0.54 20.26
C ARG A 180 30.88 -1.62 19.78
N GLY A 181 30.62 -2.27 18.64
CA GLY A 181 31.47 -3.29 18.04
C GLY A 181 31.35 -4.71 18.65
N ASP A 182 30.52 -4.89 19.68
CA ASP A 182 30.28 -6.21 20.26
C ASP A 182 29.27 -7.01 19.41
N LYS A 183 29.58 -8.29 19.15
CA LYS A 183 28.72 -9.22 18.42
C LYS A 183 28.04 -10.26 19.32
N ASN A 184 28.36 -10.29 20.63
CA ASN A 184 27.97 -11.37 21.53
C ASN A 184 26.80 -11.00 22.44
N PHE A 185 26.12 -9.87 22.22
CA PHE A 185 25.00 -9.44 23.05
C PHE A 185 23.70 -10.25 22.79
N ALA A 186 23.58 -10.91 21.63
CA ALA A 186 22.40 -11.64 21.22
C ALA A 186 22.60 -13.17 21.36
N LYS A 187 21.91 -13.79 22.32
CA LYS A 187 21.86 -15.25 22.44
C LYS A 187 20.89 -15.82 21.38
N LYS A 188 21.31 -16.88 20.66
CA LYS A 188 20.48 -17.58 19.68
C LYS A 188 19.50 -18.52 20.37
N ASN A 189 18.32 -18.75 19.75
CA ASN A 189 17.28 -19.65 20.22
C ASN A 189 16.84 -19.45 21.69
N MET A 190 17.04 -18.24 22.22
CA MET A 190 16.63 -17.91 23.59
C MET A 190 15.15 -17.59 23.61
N THR A 191 14.39 -18.30 24.43
CA THR A 191 12.97 -18.02 24.69
C THR A 191 12.84 -16.70 25.46
N LEU A 192 11.96 -15.80 24.99
CA LEU A 192 11.66 -14.53 25.61
C LEU A 192 10.31 -14.59 26.33
N ARG A 193 10.26 -13.98 27.51
CA ARG A 193 9.01 -13.87 28.30
C ARG A 193 8.29 -12.59 27.91
N CYS A 194 6.97 -12.62 27.97
CA CYS A 194 6.08 -11.48 27.79
C CYS A 194 5.47 -11.09 29.13
N ASP A 195 5.40 -9.79 29.43
CA ASP A 195 4.91 -9.30 30.75
C ASP A 195 3.46 -9.73 31.01
N PHE A 196 2.54 -9.46 30.06
CA PHE A 196 1.13 -9.86 30.16
C PHE A 196 0.58 -10.28 28.80
N VAL A 197 -0.18 -11.36 28.78
CA VAL A 197 -0.73 -11.93 27.53
C VAL A 197 -2.22 -12.26 27.67
N CYS A 198 -3.02 -11.78 26.72
CA CYS A 198 -4.38 -12.22 26.46
C CYS A 198 -4.38 -13.10 25.19
N GLU A 199 -4.28 -14.42 25.36
CA GLU A 199 -4.20 -15.34 24.21
C GLU A 199 -5.45 -15.32 23.33
N GLY A 200 -6.63 -15.31 23.94
CA GLY A 200 -7.91 -15.33 23.24
C GLY A 200 -8.09 -14.14 22.29
N GLN A 201 -7.42 -13.02 22.53
CA GLN A 201 -7.47 -11.85 21.68
C GLN A 201 -6.15 -11.57 20.96
N LYS A 202 -5.15 -12.44 21.11
CA LYS A 202 -3.81 -12.29 20.52
C LYS A 202 -3.16 -10.94 20.85
N ILE A 203 -3.21 -10.54 22.13
CA ILE A 203 -2.62 -9.29 22.61
C ILE A 203 -1.52 -9.59 23.63
N ILE A 204 -0.39 -8.91 23.50
CA ILE A 204 0.73 -8.90 24.45
C ILE A 204 0.87 -7.47 24.95
N PHE A 205 1.05 -7.30 26.26
CA PHE A 205 1.40 -6.03 26.90
C PHE A 205 2.79 -6.13 27.47
N GLU A 206 3.67 -5.21 27.12
CA GLU A 206 5.00 -5.04 27.67
C GLU A 206 5.05 -3.74 28.46
N TYR A 207 5.56 -3.80 29.69
CA TYR A 207 5.68 -2.65 30.58
C TYR A 207 7.12 -2.17 30.66
N ASP A 208 7.42 -1.12 29.88
CA ASP A 208 8.78 -0.62 29.71
C ASP A 208 9.19 0.31 30.89
N GLU A 209 10.12 -0.15 31.68
CA GLU A 209 10.71 0.55 32.79
C GLU A 209 11.87 1.46 32.32
N ARG A 210 12.38 2.32 33.22
CA ARG A 210 13.46 3.25 32.93
C ARG A 210 14.65 2.63 32.18
N GLN A 211 15.00 1.40 32.52
CA GLN A 211 16.14 0.68 31.92
C GLN A 211 15.96 0.28 30.46
N HIS A 212 14.74 0.35 29.89
CA HIS A 212 14.49 0.11 28.48
C HIS A 212 14.83 1.31 27.59
N PHE A 213 15.00 2.51 28.16
CA PHE A 213 15.20 3.75 27.44
C PHE A 213 16.68 4.13 27.33
N THR A 214 17.45 3.31 26.59
CA THR A 214 18.91 3.45 26.41
C THR A 214 19.24 3.98 25.00
N GLN A 215 20.49 4.39 24.77
CA GLN A 215 20.98 4.72 23.42
C GLN A 215 20.94 3.49 22.49
N ALA A 216 21.18 2.30 22.99
CA ALA A 216 21.04 1.06 22.22
C ALA A 216 19.58 0.87 21.74
N ARG A 217 18.58 1.10 22.61
CA ARG A 217 17.18 1.04 22.23
C ARG A 217 16.80 2.09 21.20
N TYR A 218 17.33 3.30 21.32
CA TYR A 218 17.15 4.36 20.32
C TYR A 218 17.60 3.91 18.91
N LEU A 219 18.80 3.33 18.81
CA LEU A 219 19.34 2.84 17.56
C LEU A 219 18.54 1.65 17.00
N ALA A 220 18.17 0.71 17.86
CA ALA A 220 17.34 -0.43 17.49
C ALA A 220 16.00 0.03 16.90
N LEU A 221 15.29 0.96 17.57
CA LEU A 221 14.01 1.50 17.08
C LEU A 221 14.14 2.21 15.72
N ASN A 222 15.24 2.92 15.46
CA ASN A 222 15.49 3.55 14.15
C ASN A 222 15.81 2.56 13.04
N SER A 223 16.19 1.32 13.40
CA SER A 223 16.53 0.25 12.46
C SER A 223 15.42 -0.80 12.31
N TYR A 224 14.22 -0.53 12.85
CA TYR A 224 13.09 -1.44 12.72
C TYR A 224 12.69 -1.64 11.27
N PRO A 225 12.29 -2.87 10.92
CA PRO A 225 11.60 -3.10 9.68
C PRO A 225 10.29 -2.30 9.62
N GLU A 226 9.69 -2.22 8.44
CA GLU A 226 8.37 -1.61 8.25
C GLU A 226 7.27 -2.55 8.79
N ILE A 227 7.23 -2.72 10.10
CA ILE A 227 6.17 -3.44 10.82
C ILE A 227 5.30 -2.46 11.60
N PRO A 228 4.00 -2.71 11.73
CA PRO A 228 3.14 -1.92 12.62
C PRO A 228 3.60 -2.10 14.07
N THR A 229 3.83 -0.98 14.75
CA THR A 229 4.09 -0.96 16.19
C THR A 229 2.84 -0.48 16.91
N PHE A 230 2.39 -1.21 17.91
CA PHE A 230 1.22 -0.82 18.75
C PHE A 230 1.65 0.00 19.96
N PHE A 231 2.57 0.93 19.74
CA PHE A 231 3.02 1.96 20.68
C PHE A 231 3.54 3.17 19.90
N ASP A 232 3.52 4.35 20.48
CA ASP A 232 4.05 5.55 19.84
C ASP A 232 5.59 5.49 19.77
N ARG A 233 6.12 4.98 18.64
CA ARG A 233 7.56 4.84 18.42
C ARG A 233 8.32 6.16 18.58
N ALA A 234 7.71 7.30 18.24
CA ALA A 234 8.35 8.58 18.40
C ALA A 234 8.44 9.01 19.86
N LEU A 235 7.43 8.67 20.66
CA LEU A 235 7.48 8.87 22.11
C LEU A 235 8.59 8.00 22.74
N TRP A 236 8.75 6.74 22.29
CA TRP A 236 9.84 5.86 22.75
C TRP A 236 11.21 6.37 22.33
N LEU A 237 11.38 6.85 21.10
CA LEU A 237 12.62 7.49 20.64
C LEU A 237 12.96 8.73 21.48
N LYS A 238 11.95 9.59 21.76
CA LYS A 238 12.11 10.75 22.61
C LYS A 238 12.51 10.35 24.04
N ALA A 239 11.85 9.34 24.61
CA ALA A 239 12.18 8.84 25.93
C ALA A 239 13.62 8.28 26.01
N CYS A 240 14.06 7.53 25.00
CA CYS A 240 15.45 7.08 24.90
C CYS A 240 16.45 8.25 24.87
N ALA A 241 16.12 9.32 24.12
CA ALA A 241 16.95 10.51 24.01
C ALA A 241 17.02 11.31 25.32
N ASP A 242 15.88 11.44 26.02
CA ASP A 242 15.79 12.22 27.26
C ASP A 242 16.35 11.50 28.47
N ILE A 243 16.12 10.19 28.61
CA ILE A 243 16.42 9.38 29.79
C ILE A 243 17.85 8.85 29.76
N GLN A 244 18.32 8.39 28.60
CA GLN A 244 19.65 7.84 28.36
C GLN A 244 20.09 6.87 29.47
N ALA A 245 19.23 5.93 29.82
CA ALA A 245 19.57 4.90 30.77
C ALA A 245 20.83 4.14 30.29
N ASN A 246 21.64 3.68 31.22
CA ASN A 246 22.90 3.00 30.94
C ASN A 246 23.11 1.89 31.96
N ASP A 247 23.13 0.64 31.45
CA ASP A 247 23.41 -0.55 32.25
C ASP A 247 24.45 -1.39 31.52
N ARG A 248 25.66 -1.44 32.12
CA ARG A 248 26.84 -2.10 31.54
C ARG A 248 27.34 -3.29 32.34
N GLN A 249 26.46 -3.93 33.08
CA GLN A 249 26.82 -5.17 33.80
C GLN A 249 25.83 -6.28 33.44
N PRO A 250 26.21 -7.17 32.52
CA PRO A 250 27.45 -7.22 31.71
C PRO A 250 27.57 -6.05 30.72
N ILE A 251 28.75 -5.84 30.14
CA ILE A 251 29.13 -4.66 29.34
C ILE A 251 28.19 -4.40 28.13
N ASN A 252 27.58 -5.45 27.57
CA ASN A 252 26.67 -5.42 26.43
C ASN A 252 25.19 -5.57 26.80
N ARG A 253 24.83 -5.31 28.07
CA ARG A 253 23.45 -5.54 28.58
C ARG A 253 22.42 -4.64 27.90
N ASP A 254 22.79 -3.40 27.59
CA ASP A 254 21.90 -2.47 26.90
C ASP A 254 21.59 -2.92 25.46
N GLU A 255 22.59 -3.38 24.72
CA GLU A 255 22.44 -3.92 23.37
C GLU A 255 21.60 -5.20 23.40
N GLY A 256 21.88 -6.10 24.35
CA GLY A 256 21.12 -7.34 24.51
C GLY A 256 19.65 -7.06 24.79
N ARG A 257 19.34 -6.15 25.73
CA ARG A 257 17.96 -5.75 26.05
C ARG A 257 17.27 -5.12 24.85
N ALA A 258 17.90 -4.16 24.18
CA ALA A 258 17.37 -3.49 23.00
C ALA A 258 17.08 -4.47 21.86
N TYR A 259 17.93 -5.47 21.67
CA TYR A 259 17.71 -6.54 20.68
C TYR A 259 16.53 -7.43 21.05
N TYR A 260 16.45 -7.89 22.32
CA TYR A 260 15.36 -8.78 22.76
C TYR A 260 14.00 -8.07 22.74
N ASP A 261 13.93 -6.79 23.08
CA ASP A 261 12.72 -5.99 22.93
C ASP A 261 12.29 -5.91 21.45
N SER A 262 13.25 -5.71 20.57
CA SER A 262 12.98 -5.68 19.12
C SER A 262 12.53 -7.04 18.58
N VAL A 263 13.11 -8.13 19.09
CA VAL A 263 12.69 -9.50 18.74
C VAL A 263 11.25 -9.74 19.21
N ARG A 264 10.85 -9.30 20.40
CA ARG A 264 9.46 -9.42 20.86
C ARG A 264 8.50 -8.69 19.90
N ASP A 265 8.82 -7.46 19.52
CA ASP A 265 7.99 -6.67 18.64
C ASP A 265 7.83 -7.35 17.26
N ILE A 266 8.94 -7.81 16.67
CA ILE A 266 8.96 -8.48 15.35
C ILE A 266 8.25 -9.84 15.41
N GLN A 267 8.57 -10.67 16.41
CA GLN A 267 7.95 -12.01 16.55
C GLN A 267 6.45 -11.93 16.84
N ALA A 268 6.02 -10.99 17.69
CA ALA A 268 4.59 -10.77 17.91
C ALA A 268 3.86 -10.45 16.62
N TYR A 269 4.39 -9.55 15.81
CA TYR A 269 3.85 -9.22 14.50
C TYR A 269 3.79 -10.44 13.55
N LEU A 270 4.90 -11.16 13.41
CA LEU A 270 4.98 -12.33 12.53
C LEU A 270 3.99 -13.46 12.93
N ASN A 271 3.62 -13.53 14.21
CA ASN A 271 2.67 -14.53 14.73
C ASN A 271 1.24 -13.98 14.91
N GLY A 272 0.96 -12.79 14.39
CA GLY A 272 -0.38 -12.19 14.38
C GLY A 272 -0.84 -11.69 15.76
N TYR A 273 0.09 -11.38 16.68
CA TYR A 273 -0.19 -10.76 17.97
C TYR A 273 -0.01 -9.24 17.90
N LYS A 274 -0.87 -8.50 18.62
CA LYS A 274 -0.66 -7.07 18.92
C LYS A 274 0.21 -6.96 20.16
N LEU A 275 1.41 -6.38 20.03
CA LEU A 275 2.27 -6.09 21.18
C LEU A 275 2.18 -4.61 21.54
N ILE A 276 1.50 -4.31 22.64
CA ILE A 276 1.26 -2.97 23.16
C ILE A 276 2.33 -2.69 24.21
N ARG A 277 3.09 -1.59 24.05
CA ARG A 277 4.06 -1.17 25.05
C ARG A 277 3.52 -0.01 25.88
N ILE A 278 3.73 -0.09 27.17
CA ILE A 278 3.32 0.90 28.17
C ILE A 278 4.57 1.39 28.90
N MET A 279 4.81 2.69 28.88
CA MET A 279 5.93 3.32 29.57
C MET A 279 5.59 3.52 31.05
N HIS A 280 6.47 3.14 31.94
CA HIS A 280 6.30 3.42 33.36
C HIS A 280 6.13 4.93 33.64
N GLY A 281 5.04 5.29 34.33
CA GLY A 281 4.67 6.67 34.59
C GLY A 281 3.84 7.35 33.47
N GLN A 282 3.52 6.64 32.35
CA GLN A 282 2.61 7.12 31.33
C GLN A 282 1.15 7.19 31.85
N ILE A 283 0.78 6.20 32.64
CA ILE A 283 -0.48 6.13 33.37
C ILE A 283 -0.14 5.73 34.82
N ASP A 284 -0.77 6.39 35.80
CA ASP A 284 -0.77 5.92 37.18
C ASP A 284 -1.92 4.91 37.35
N PHE A 285 -1.56 3.61 37.36
CA PHE A 285 -2.53 2.52 37.42
C PHE A 285 -3.20 2.38 38.80
N THR A 286 -2.76 3.10 39.78
CA THR A 286 -3.43 3.17 41.11
C THR A 286 -4.48 4.26 41.19
N ALA A 287 -4.54 5.17 40.19
CA ALA A 287 -5.51 6.25 40.14
C ALA A 287 -6.90 5.74 39.75
N ALA A 288 -7.94 6.44 40.19
CA ALA A 288 -9.34 6.05 39.93
C ALA A 288 -9.73 6.07 38.45
N ASP A 289 -9.07 6.92 37.64
CA ASP A 289 -9.30 7.08 36.17
C ASP A 289 -8.37 6.19 35.31
N ALA A 290 -7.58 5.33 35.93
CA ALA A 290 -6.57 4.51 35.24
C ALA A 290 -7.17 3.59 34.18
N GLU A 291 -8.34 3.00 34.44
CA GLU A 291 -9.03 2.12 33.50
C GLU A 291 -9.46 2.88 32.24
N GLU A 292 -10.02 4.09 32.37
CA GLU A 292 -10.41 4.94 31.25
C GLU A 292 -9.18 5.38 30.43
N ARG A 293 -8.12 5.78 31.11
CA ARG A 293 -6.86 6.16 30.44
C ARG A 293 -6.23 5.00 29.69
N LEU A 294 -6.29 3.78 30.25
CA LEU A 294 -5.82 2.59 29.55
C LEU A 294 -6.68 2.26 28.35
N LYS A 295 -8.02 2.37 28.46
CA LYS A 295 -8.94 2.21 27.30
C LYS A 295 -8.61 3.19 26.19
N LEU A 296 -8.37 4.45 26.51
CA LEU A 296 -7.94 5.47 25.57
C LEU A 296 -6.60 5.09 24.93
N LEU A 297 -5.60 4.70 25.72
CA LEU A 297 -4.29 4.26 25.22
C LEU A 297 -4.41 3.08 24.25
N ILE A 298 -5.27 2.10 24.56
CA ILE A 298 -5.49 0.91 23.74
C ILE A 298 -6.34 1.25 22.49
N SER A 299 -7.32 2.14 22.61
CA SER A 299 -8.16 2.61 21.48
C SER A 299 -7.45 3.62 20.57
N GLU A 300 -6.54 4.40 21.15
CA GLU A 300 -5.65 5.30 20.42
C GLU A 300 -4.46 4.58 19.81
N ASN A 301 -4.27 3.30 20.12
CA ASN A 301 -3.23 2.50 19.49
C ASN A 301 -3.62 2.19 18.05
N PRO A 302 -3.00 2.89 17.18
CA PRO A 302 -3.35 2.96 15.79
C PRO A 302 -2.78 1.74 15.10
N VAL A 303 -3.50 1.27 14.24
CA VAL A 303 -3.10 1.38 12.83
C VAL A 303 -2.20 2.62 12.66
N ILE A 304 -0.88 2.39 12.63
CA ILE A 304 0.16 3.38 12.32
C ILE A 304 -0.35 4.84 12.29
N LYS A 305 -0.37 5.50 13.45
CA LYS A 305 -0.08 6.92 13.43
C LYS A 305 1.44 7.03 13.14
N THR A 306 1.85 6.93 11.87
CA THR A 306 2.90 7.85 11.45
C THR A 306 2.51 9.16 12.08
N LYS A 307 3.39 9.78 12.89
CA LYS A 307 3.15 11.14 13.31
C LYS A 307 2.63 11.88 12.08
N LYS A 308 1.31 12.11 12.00
CA LYS A 308 0.92 13.37 11.49
C LYS A 308 1.72 14.30 12.40
N LYS A 309 2.86 14.86 11.93
CA LYS A 309 3.20 16.18 12.33
C LYS A 309 1.82 16.83 12.42
N GLN A 310 1.44 17.32 13.59
CA GLN A 310 0.50 18.42 13.63
C GLN A 310 1.25 19.49 12.85
N ASP A 311 1.19 19.38 11.52
CA ASP A 311 1.50 20.48 10.66
C ASP A 311 0.49 21.51 11.08
N LYS A 312 1.02 22.58 11.67
CA LYS A 312 0.28 23.78 12.06
C LYS A 312 -0.55 24.38 10.91
N ASN A 313 -0.57 23.72 9.75
CA ASN A 313 -1.22 24.14 8.50
C ASN A 313 -2.41 23.25 8.07
N LYS A 314 -2.89 22.30 8.89
CA LYS A 314 -4.13 21.55 8.60
C LYS A 314 -5.43 22.34 8.86
N ASN A 315 -5.32 23.65 9.06
CA ASN A 315 -6.50 24.51 9.23
C ASN A 315 -7.07 25.05 7.92
N ASP A 316 -6.40 24.82 6.80
CA ASP A 316 -6.90 25.29 5.51
C ASP A 316 -7.74 24.22 4.84
N ASP A 317 -8.94 24.59 4.43
CA ASP A 317 -9.82 23.76 3.60
C ASP A 317 -9.09 23.33 2.33
N LEU A 318 -9.19 22.03 1.98
CA LEU A 318 -8.68 21.55 0.70
C LEU A 318 -9.81 21.59 -0.34
N LYS A 319 -9.61 22.36 -1.40
CA LYS A 319 -10.55 22.55 -2.50
C LYS A 319 -10.19 21.66 -3.68
N ILE A 320 -11.03 20.68 -3.98
CA ILE A 320 -10.84 19.70 -5.06
C ILE A 320 -11.83 20.01 -6.18
N ALA A 321 -11.31 20.38 -7.34
CA ALA A 321 -12.10 20.63 -8.54
C ALA A 321 -12.12 19.40 -9.44
N LEU A 322 -13.28 18.84 -9.74
CA LEU A 322 -13.48 17.75 -10.67
C LEU A 322 -14.03 18.29 -11.98
N TYR A 323 -13.33 18.07 -13.07
CA TYR A 323 -13.79 18.47 -14.41
C TYR A 323 -14.67 17.39 -15.01
N LEU A 324 -15.88 17.76 -15.38
CA LEU A 324 -16.81 16.89 -16.11
C LEU A 324 -16.89 17.36 -17.56
N GLN A 325 -16.38 16.55 -18.46
CA GLN A 325 -16.47 16.81 -19.90
C GLN A 325 -17.70 16.11 -20.48
N THR A 326 -18.66 16.89 -20.99
CA THR A 326 -19.90 16.35 -21.59
C THR A 326 -19.94 16.43 -23.11
N ASN A 327 -18.98 17.13 -23.74
CA ASN A 327 -18.91 17.27 -25.19
C ASN A 327 -17.72 16.49 -25.76
N PRO A 328 -17.93 15.52 -26.69
CA PRO A 328 -16.85 14.79 -27.34
C PRO A 328 -16.06 15.63 -28.31
N LYS A 329 -16.67 16.72 -28.81
CA LYS A 329 -15.99 17.64 -29.71
C LYS A 329 -14.99 18.46 -28.91
N LYS A 330 -13.74 18.44 -29.37
CA LYS A 330 -12.66 19.23 -28.84
C LYS A 330 -13.06 20.71 -28.72
N ASN A 331 -13.51 21.13 -27.56
CA ASN A 331 -14.03 22.48 -27.37
C ASN A 331 -13.10 23.28 -26.46
N LYS A 332 -12.25 24.08 -27.09
CA LYS A 332 -11.30 24.96 -26.39
C LYS A 332 -12.01 26.04 -25.55
N ALA A 333 -13.18 26.50 -25.98
CA ALA A 333 -13.95 27.52 -25.26
C ALA A 333 -14.44 26.98 -23.91
N ASP A 334 -14.98 25.75 -23.86
CA ASP A 334 -15.44 25.11 -22.63
C ASP A 334 -14.29 24.86 -21.68
N PHE A 335 -13.13 24.44 -22.21
CA PHE A 335 -11.94 24.28 -21.39
C PHE A 335 -11.48 25.60 -20.77
N ASN A 336 -11.45 26.69 -21.56
CA ASN A 336 -11.07 28.00 -21.03
C ASN A 336 -12.03 28.51 -19.96
N LYS A 337 -13.34 28.28 -20.11
CA LYS A 337 -14.32 28.59 -19.05
C LYS A 337 -14.03 27.80 -17.76
N ALA A 338 -13.70 26.52 -17.90
CA ALA A 338 -13.32 25.68 -16.78
C ALA A 338 -12.05 26.19 -16.07
N VAL A 339 -11.03 26.63 -16.84
CA VAL A 339 -9.80 27.24 -16.31
C VAL A 339 -10.12 28.48 -15.48
N SER A 340 -10.91 29.42 -16.03
CA SER A 340 -11.30 30.63 -15.31
C SER A 340 -12.06 30.30 -14.01
N ALA A 341 -13.01 29.37 -14.07
CA ALA A 341 -13.81 28.96 -12.91
C ALA A 341 -12.94 28.35 -11.78
N VAL A 342 -11.93 27.56 -12.14
CA VAL A 342 -11.00 26.97 -11.17
C VAL A 342 -10.11 28.03 -10.53
N GLN A 343 -9.61 29.00 -11.34
CA GLN A 343 -8.80 30.10 -10.83
C GLN A 343 -9.59 31.02 -9.91
N ASP A 344 -10.82 31.39 -10.28
CA ASP A 344 -11.70 32.25 -9.49
C ASP A 344 -12.13 31.61 -8.16
N ALA A 345 -12.26 30.28 -8.14
CA ALA A 345 -12.57 29.52 -6.94
C ALA A 345 -11.35 29.24 -6.06
N GLU A 346 -10.13 29.56 -6.54
CA GLU A 346 -8.88 29.24 -5.86
C GLU A 346 -8.82 27.76 -5.46
N ALA A 347 -9.08 26.86 -6.42
CA ALA A 347 -8.99 25.43 -6.18
C ALA A 347 -7.52 25.01 -5.94
N ASP A 348 -7.30 24.03 -5.08
CA ASP A 348 -5.96 23.51 -4.77
C ASP A 348 -5.50 22.44 -5.77
N ILE A 349 -6.46 21.70 -6.30
CA ILE A 349 -6.21 20.63 -7.28
C ILE A 349 -7.37 20.51 -8.27
N MET A 350 -7.05 20.32 -9.54
CA MET A 350 -8.00 19.99 -10.60
C MET A 350 -7.76 18.58 -11.14
N VAL A 351 -8.79 17.75 -11.14
CA VAL A 351 -8.77 16.37 -11.63
C VAL A 351 -9.54 16.30 -12.94
N PHE A 352 -8.87 15.78 -13.97
CA PHE A 352 -9.47 15.57 -15.29
C PHE A 352 -9.94 14.12 -15.47
N PRO A 353 -10.97 13.87 -16.29
CA PRO A 353 -11.35 12.52 -16.69
C PRO A 353 -10.21 11.77 -17.40
N GLU A 354 -10.34 10.46 -17.48
CA GLU A 354 -9.43 9.61 -18.24
C GLU A 354 -9.44 10.00 -19.72
N CYS A 355 -8.25 10.25 -20.28
CA CYS A 355 -8.03 10.62 -21.69
C CYS A 355 -8.86 11.83 -22.14
N CYS A 356 -9.08 12.78 -21.24
CA CYS A 356 -9.80 14.01 -21.52
C CYS A 356 -9.03 14.89 -22.52
N TYR A 357 -9.77 15.59 -23.39
CA TYR A 357 -9.19 16.60 -24.28
C TYR A 357 -8.73 17.85 -23.49
N ILE A 358 -7.44 18.13 -23.56
CA ILE A 358 -6.81 19.31 -22.95
C ILE A 358 -6.03 20.02 -24.06
N PRO A 359 -6.52 21.19 -24.55
CA PRO A 359 -5.95 21.84 -25.75
C PRO A 359 -4.46 22.16 -25.66
N GLU A 360 -3.98 22.51 -24.48
CA GLU A 360 -2.61 22.96 -24.24
C GLU A 360 -1.56 21.86 -24.38
N ILE A 361 -1.96 20.61 -24.15
CA ILE A 361 -1.03 19.49 -24.14
C ILE A 361 -1.37 18.39 -25.18
N GLU A 362 -2.44 18.57 -25.94
CA GLU A 362 -2.95 17.56 -26.90
C GLU A 362 -1.87 17.07 -27.88
N ASP A 363 -1.13 17.98 -28.48
CA ASP A 363 -0.06 17.62 -29.43
C ASP A 363 1.18 17.04 -28.75
N ALA A 364 1.36 17.36 -27.50
CA ALA A 364 2.48 16.91 -26.69
C ALA A 364 2.22 15.52 -26.07
N LEU A 365 0.96 15.17 -25.77
CA LEU A 365 0.59 13.90 -25.17
C LEU A 365 1.07 12.69 -25.99
N LYS A 366 1.07 12.80 -27.31
CA LYS A 366 1.56 11.75 -28.23
C LYS A 366 3.07 11.46 -28.08
N ARG A 367 3.82 12.37 -27.47
CA ARG A 367 5.28 12.30 -27.31
C ARG A 367 5.71 11.92 -25.91
N VAL A 368 4.79 11.91 -24.95
CA VAL A 368 5.10 11.62 -23.53
C VAL A 368 5.67 10.22 -23.38
N ARG A 369 6.88 10.12 -22.84
CA ARG A 369 7.57 8.87 -22.55
C ARG A 369 7.57 8.60 -21.06
N ILE A 370 6.97 7.49 -20.68
CA ILE A 370 6.99 7.00 -19.30
C ILE A 370 7.66 5.63 -19.31
N VAL A 371 8.77 5.51 -18.61
CA VAL A 371 9.55 4.26 -18.50
C VAL A 371 9.70 3.91 -17.03
N ASN A 372 9.30 2.70 -16.64
CA ASN A 372 9.37 2.22 -15.25
C ASN A 372 8.68 3.17 -14.23
N GLY A 373 7.59 3.81 -14.64
CA GLY A 373 6.87 4.77 -13.80
C GLY A 373 7.52 6.14 -13.66
N GLU A 374 8.55 6.44 -14.45
CA GLU A 374 9.23 7.73 -14.48
C GLU A 374 9.01 8.43 -15.84
N CYS A 375 8.75 9.71 -15.79
CA CYS A 375 8.57 10.60 -16.95
C CYS A 375 9.82 11.49 -17.09
N ASP A 376 10.28 11.69 -18.33
CA ASP A 376 11.43 12.55 -18.59
C ASP A 376 11.17 13.99 -18.15
N PHE A 377 12.20 14.66 -17.66
CA PHE A 377 12.09 16.03 -17.13
C PHE A 377 11.49 17.02 -18.15
N LYS A 378 11.85 16.90 -19.44
CA LYS A 378 11.28 17.76 -20.50
C LYS A 378 9.78 17.56 -20.68
N GLU A 379 9.30 16.37 -20.43
CA GLU A 379 7.89 16.03 -20.56
C GLU A 379 7.12 16.39 -19.28
N GLN A 380 7.76 16.31 -18.11
CA GLN A 380 7.19 16.79 -16.85
C GLN A 380 6.83 18.29 -16.93
N THR A 381 7.65 19.11 -17.65
CA THR A 381 7.40 20.54 -17.79
C THR A 381 6.05 20.87 -18.41
N LEU A 382 5.53 20.01 -19.30
CA LEU A 382 4.20 20.19 -19.92
C LEU A 382 3.09 20.21 -18.88
N PHE A 383 3.13 19.28 -17.95
CA PHE A 383 2.12 19.16 -16.89
C PHE A 383 2.33 20.22 -15.80
N ILE A 384 3.57 20.56 -15.52
CA ILE A 384 3.92 21.67 -14.62
C ILE A 384 3.43 23.02 -15.20
N ASP A 385 3.56 23.23 -16.51
CA ASP A 385 3.07 24.46 -17.15
C ASP A 385 1.53 24.50 -17.20
N LEU A 386 0.86 23.37 -17.35
CA LEU A 386 -0.58 23.27 -17.18
C LEU A 386 -1.00 23.63 -15.75
N SER A 387 -0.28 23.13 -14.74
CA SER A 387 -0.50 23.51 -13.34
C SER A 387 -0.34 25.01 -13.10
N LYS A 388 0.70 25.63 -13.67
CA LYS A 388 0.88 27.10 -13.61
C LYS A 388 -0.30 27.84 -14.24
N LYS A 389 -0.76 27.40 -15.40
CA LYS A 389 -1.91 27.98 -16.09
C LYS A 389 -3.17 27.92 -15.25
N LEU A 390 -3.45 26.76 -14.61
CA LEU A 390 -4.62 26.59 -13.76
C LEU A 390 -4.47 27.21 -12.36
N LYS A 391 -3.26 27.61 -11.98
CA LYS A 391 -2.87 28.10 -10.64
C LYS A 391 -3.16 27.09 -9.51
N CYS A 392 -3.16 25.78 -9.81
CA CYS A 392 -3.36 24.71 -8.85
C CYS A 392 -2.64 23.45 -9.28
N ALA A 393 -2.57 22.42 -8.42
CA ALA A 393 -2.13 21.10 -8.82
C ALA A 393 -3.09 20.48 -9.86
N VAL A 394 -2.59 19.59 -10.71
CA VAL A 394 -3.40 18.91 -11.73
C VAL A 394 -3.23 17.41 -11.70
N VAL A 395 -4.30 16.68 -12.02
CA VAL A 395 -4.28 15.23 -12.29
C VAL A 395 -4.81 15.00 -13.70
N VAL A 396 -3.96 14.50 -14.59
CA VAL A 396 -4.26 14.29 -16.02
C VAL A 396 -3.97 12.84 -16.39
N SER A 397 -4.92 12.18 -17.06
CA SER A 397 -4.69 10.81 -17.55
C SER A 397 -4.38 10.81 -19.04
N VAL A 398 -3.32 10.11 -19.42
CA VAL A 398 -2.79 10.05 -20.79
C VAL A 398 -2.68 8.61 -21.27
N GLU A 399 -3.01 8.35 -22.53
CA GLU A 399 -2.83 7.08 -23.19
C GLU A 399 -1.53 7.07 -23.98
N LYS A 400 -0.74 6.00 -23.85
CA LYS A 400 0.45 5.76 -24.65
C LYS A 400 0.16 4.94 -25.90
N TYR A 401 1.08 4.98 -26.84
CA TYR A 401 1.02 4.24 -28.12
C TYR A 401 0.77 2.73 -27.95
N ASN A 402 1.22 2.11 -26.87
CA ASN A 402 0.98 0.70 -26.57
C ASN A 402 -0.35 0.41 -25.85
N GLY A 403 -1.22 1.40 -25.71
CA GLY A 403 -2.51 1.27 -25.00
C GLY A 403 -2.41 1.35 -23.47
N SER A 404 -1.22 1.58 -22.90
CA SER A 404 -1.09 1.84 -21.46
C SER A 404 -1.59 3.23 -21.13
N ILE A 405 -2.34 3.36 -20.03
CA ILE A 405 -2.88 4.63 -19.55
C ILE A 405 -2.21 4.99 -18.23
N TYR A 406 -1.74 6.22 -18.13
CA TYR A 406 -1.10 6.75 -16.94
C TYR A 406 -1.87 7.96 -16.42
N SER A 407 -1.98 8.09 -15.09
CA SER A 407 -2.43 9.32 -14.46
C SER A 407 -1.20 10.08 -13.93
N ILE A 408 -1.11 11.35 -14.28
CA ILE A 408 0.01 12.22 -13.98
C ILE A 408 -0.48 13.32 -13.05
N TYR A 409 0.15 13.40 -11.89
CA TYR A 409 0.01 14.52 -10.96
C TYR A 409 1.16 15.50 -11.20
N ALA A 410 0.84 16.78 -11.29
CA ALA A 410 1.84 17.85 -11.36
C ALA A 410 1.40 19.06 -10.52
N ASN A 411 2.35 19.65 -9.78
CA ASN A 411 2.12 20.83 -8.97
C ASN A 411 3.29 21.82 -9.10
N ALA A 412 3.06 22.92 -9.80
CA ALA A 412 4.03 23.98 -9.98
C ALA A 412 4.31 24.79 -8.70
N PHE A 413 3.41 24.72 -7.75
CA PHE A 413 3.41 25.53 -6.51
C PHE A 413 3.80 24.71 -5.27
N ALA A 414 4.20 23.45 -5.48
CA ALA A 414 4.61 22.57 -4.39
C ALA A 414 5.70 23.21 -3.52
N ALA A 415 5.48 23.28 -2.22
CA ALA A 415 6.36 23.89 -1.25
C ALA A 415 6.82 22.86 -0.20
N GLY A 416 8.03 23.06 0.33
CA GLY A 416 8.56 22.20 1.38
C GLY A 416 8.70 20.73 0.92
N ASP A 417 7.98 19.83 1.59
CA ASP A 417 7.96 18.39 1.31
C ASP A 417 6.79 17.96 0.41
N GLU A 418 6.05 18.90 -0.15
CA GLU A 418 4.97 18.61 -1.10
C GLU A 418 5.49 17.97 -2.39
N THR A 419 4.66 17.10 -2.97
CA THR A 419 5.00 16.40 -4.20
C THR A 419 4.84 17.31 -5.41
N LYS A 420 5.89 17.47 -6.21
CA LYS A 420 5.86 18.24 -7.46
C LYS A 420 5.31 17.45 -8.63
N PHE A 421 5.62 16.15 -8.69
CA PHE A 421 5.28 15.30 -9.81
C PHE A 421 5.16 13.85 -9.35
N ALA A 422 4.11 13.15 -9.83
CA ALA A 422 3.92 11.73 -9.60
C ALA A 422 3.20 11.07 -10.77
N VAL A 423 3.37 9.76 -10.91
CA VAL A 423 2.79 8.97 -11.99
C VAL A 423 2.14 7.73 -11.41
N TYR A 424 0.92 7.43 -11.89
CA TYR A 424 0.21 6.18 -11.61
C TYR A 424 -0.10 5.46 -12.93
N LEU A 425 0.09 4.14 -12.98
CA LEU A 425 -0.24 3.30 -14.12
C LEU A 425 -1.62 2.67 -13.93
N LYS A 426 -2.50 2.74 -14.94
CA LYS A 426 -3.74 1.94 -14.95
C LYS A 426 -3.40 0.45 -14.99
N HIS A 427 -3.86 -0.27 -13.99
CA HIS A 427 -3.56 -1.70 -13.83
C HIS A 427 -4.51 -2.60 -14.60
N THR A 428 -5.75 -2.15 -14.74
CA THR A 428 -6.76 -2.86 -15.53
C THR A 428 -6.66 -2.47 -17.00
N MET A 429 -6.76 -3.44 -17.88
CA MET A 429 -6.70 -3.23 -19.36
C MET A 429 -5.41 -2.51 -19.79
N THR A 430 -4.30 -2.81 -19.14
CA THR A 430 -3.01 -2.23 -19.52
C THR A 430 -2.43 -2.87 -20.78
N GLY A 431 -1.82 -2.06 -21.63
CA GLY A 431 -1.06 -2.50 -22.80
C GLY A 431 0.40 -2.88 -22.51
N LEU A 432 0.78 -3.12 -21.25
CA LEU A 432 2.13 -3.53 -20.91
C LEU A 432 2.52 -4.85 -21.58
N SER A 433 3.68 -4.88 -22.21
CA SER A 433 4.26 -6.10 -22.77
C SER A 433 4.68 -7.07 -21.64
N PRO A 434 4.85 -8.39 -21.93
CA PRO A 434 5.36 -9.34 -20.96
C PRO A 434 6.70 -8.93 -20.33
N PHE A 435 7.53 -8.23 -21.09
CA PHE A 435 8.81 -7.71 -20.61
C PHE A 435 8.61 -6.56 -19.59
N GLU A 436 7.75 -5.61 -19.90
CA GLU A 436 7.40 -4.51 -19.00
C GLU A 436 6.75 -5.04 -17.72
N MET A 437 5.90 -6.06 -17.81
CA MET A 437 5.29 -6.74 -16.68
C MET A 437 6.33 -7.42 -15.77
N ASN A 438 7.37 -8.04 -16.32
CA ASN A 438 8.45 -8.62 -15.52
C ASN A 438 9.26 -7.56 -14.77
N GLY A 439 9.47 -6.38 -15.39
CA GLY A 439 10.10 -5.24 -14.74
C GLY A 439 9.24 -4.57 -13.67
N TYR A 440 7.92 -4.61 -13.83
CA TYR A 440 6.95 -3.92 -12.98
C TYR A 440 7.10 -4.25 -11.49
N LYS A 441 7.36 -5.49 -11.12
CA LYS A 441 7.58 -5.93 -9.74
C LYS A 441 8.69 -5.17 -9.01
N ASN A 442 9.62 -4.56 -9.75
CA ASN A 442 10.73 -3.83 -9.19
C ASN A 442 10.43 -2.35 -8.92
N TRP A 443 9.40 -1.79 -9.58
CA TRP A 443 9.12 -0.35 -9.51
C TRP A 443 7.67 0.00 -9.17
N TYR A 444 6.76 -0.97 -9.05
CA TYR A 444 5.33 -0.71 -8.78
C TYR A 444 5.09 0.09 -7.50
N LYS A 445 5.94 -0.07 -6.47
CA LYS A 445 5.78 0.67 -5.20
C LYS A 445 5.79 2.17 -5.41
N LYS A 446 6.55 2.68 -6.37
CA LYS A 446 6.57 4.10 -6.74
C LYS A 446 5.22 4.61 -7.23
N LEU A 447 4.43 3.74 -7.87
CA LEU A 447 3.11 4.11 -8.40
C LEU A 447 2.07 4.30 -7.28
N PHE A 448 2.33 3.72 -6.10
CA PHE A 448 1.47 3.81 -4.94
C PHE A 448 2.07 4.69 -3.83
N GLU A 449 3.14 5.44 -4.12
CA GLU A 449 3.65 6.43 -3.17
C GLU A 449 2.62 7.55 -2.96
N PRO A 450 2.27 7.86 -1.69
CA PRO A 450 1.32 8.92 -1.41
C PRO A 450 1.82 10.29 -1.88
N ILE A 451 0.98 10.99 -2.61
CA ILE A 451 1.22 12.37 -3.05
C ILE A 451 0.89 13.32 -1.90
N LYS A 452 1.76 14.27 -1.63
CA LYS A 452 1.54 15.26 -0.55
C LYS A 452 1.07 16.59 -1.11
N LEU A 453 -0.04 17.10 -0.60
CA LEU A 453 -0.61 18.41 -0.96
C LEU A 453 -1.30 19.03 0.26
N LYS A 454 -0.90 20.24 0.68
CA LYS A 454 -1.48 20.99 1.82
C LYS A 454 -1.69 20.13 3.09
N GLY A 455 -0.71 19.30 3.44
CA GLY A 455 -0.78 18.40 4.59
C GLY A 455 -1.68 17.17 4.41
N TYR A 456 -2.36 17.00 3.27
CA TYR A 456 -3.09 15.80 2.89
C TYR A 456 -2.22 14.84 2.08
N THR A 457 -2.54 13.56 2.15
CA THR A 457 -1.93 12.50 1.33
C THR A 457 -2.95 11.99 0.32
N LEU A 458 -2.56 11.97 -0.97
CA LEU A 458 -3.42 11.58 -2.07
C LEU A 458 -2.92 10.30 -2.71
N GLY A 459 -3.85 9.45 -3.17
CA GLY A 459 -3.61 8.31 -4.05
C GLY A 459 -4.33 8.50 -5.38
N LEU A 460 -3.82 7.89 -6.44
CA LEU A 460 -4.41 7.93 -7.78
C LEU A 460 -4.90 6.55 -8.19
N THR A 461 -6.08 6.49 -8.82
CA THR A 461 -6.58 5.32 -9.53
C THR A 461 -7.17 5.75 -10.86
N ILE A 462 -7.28 4.82 -11.81
CA ILE A 462 -7.84 5.14 -13.13
C ILE A 462 -8.98 4.19 -13.45
N CYS A 463 -10.15 4.77 -13.69
CA CYS A 463 -11.32 4.12 -14.27
C CYS A 463 -11.60 2.74 -13.63
N TYR A 464 -11.41 1.69 -14.39
CA TYR A 464 -11.75 0.32 -14.02
C TYR A 464 -10.94 -0.22 -12.83
N ASP A 465 -9.83 0.41 -12.46
CA ASP A 465 -9.08 0.06 -11.24
C ASP A 465 -9.95 0.20 -9.99
N CYS A 466 -10.93 1.13 -9.98
CA CYS A 466 -11.89 1.28 -8.91
C CYS A 466 -12.77 0.03 -8.67
N ASN A 467 -12.93 -0.83 -9.69
CA ASN A 467 -13.68 -2.09 -9.56
C ASN A 467 -12.91 -3.17 -8.77
N HIS A 468 -11.62 -2.96 -8.54
CA HIS A 468 -10.75 -3.92 -7.90
C HIS A 468 -10.21 -3.32 -6.60
N ALA A 469 -10.68 -3.84 -5.48
CA ALA A 469 -10.33 -3.35 -4.15
C ALA A 469 -8.81 -3.31 -3.91
N VAL A 470 -8.04 -4.23 -4.52
CA VAL A 470 -6.59 -4.33 -4.32
C VAL A 470 -5.85 -3.04 -4.62
N PHE A 471 -6.19 -2.32 -5.71
CA PHE A 471 -5.45 -1.12 -6.10
C PHE A 471 -5.69 0.05 -5.13
N SER A 472 -6.94 0.26 -4.74
CA SER A 472 -7.26 1.26 -3.71
C SER A 472 -6.66 0.87 -2.36
N ARG A 473 -6.62 -0.43 -2.05
CA ARG A 473 -6.08 -0.93 -0.78
C ARG A 473 -4.59 -0.69 -0.63
N MET A 474 -3.81 -0.69 -1.72
CA MET A 474 -2.40 -0.32 -1.68
C MET A 474 -2.17 1.09 -1.09
N TYR A 475 -3.10 2.00 -1.32
CA TYR A 475 -3.11 3.31 -0.68
C TYR A 475 -3.67 3.27 0.74
N GLY A 476 -4.73 2.47 0.96
CA GLY A 476 -5.32 2.28 2.29
C GLY A 476 -4.33 1.75 3.32
N LEU A 477 -3.42 0.84 2.92
CA LEU A 477 -2.33 0.34 3.77
C LEU A 477 -1.33 1.43 4.17
N GLN A 478 -1.25 2.51 3.41
CA GLN A 478 -0.40 3.67 3.69
C GLN A 478 -1.17 4.82 4.34
N ASN A 479 -2.44 4.60 4.71
CA ASN A 479 -3.32 5.58 5.35
C ASN A 479 -3.44 6.91 4.57
N VAL A 480 -3.59 6.84 3.24
CA VAL A 480 -3.84 8.05 2.46
C VAL A 480 -5.16 8.70 2.88
N ASP A 481 -5.21 10.02 2.84
CA ASP A 481 -6.41 10.78 3.18
C ASP A 481 -7.44 10.75 2.06
N ILE A 482 -7.01 10.69 0.79
CA ILE A 482 -7.85 10.89 -0.39
C ILE A 482 -7.42 9.95 -1.52
N ILE A 483 -8.38 9.35 -2.23
CA ILE A 483 -8.15 8.66 -3.50
C ILE A 483 -8.88 9.40 -4.60
N LEU A 484 -8.16 9.79 -5.65
CA LEU A 484 -8.67 10.45 -6.85
C LEU A 484 -8.74 9.44 -8.00
N ASN A 485 -9.92 9.32 -8.62
CA ASN A 485 -10.16 8.39 -9.73
C ASN A 485 -10.58 9.13 -11.00
N SER A 486 -9.71 9.11 -12.00
CA SER A 486 -10.00 9.61 -13.35
C SER A 486 -10.66 8.51 -14.17
N THR A 487 -11.89 8.72 -14.65
CA THR A 487 -12.67 7.70 -15.35
C THR A 487 -13.04 8.17 -16.76
N GLY A 488 -13.00 7.26 -17.75
CA GLY A 488 -13.54 7.49 -19.08
C GLY A 488 -15.07 7.43 -19.11
N GLY A 489 -15.68 7.55 -20.29
CA GLY A 489 -17.12 7.41 -20.49
C GLY A 489 -17.62 5.95 -20.41
N ASN A 490 -18.89 5.74 -20.75
CA ASN A 490 -19.56 4.42 -20.80
C ASN A 490 -19.64 3.69 -19.45
N VAL A 491 -19.84 4.40 -18.37
CA VAL A 491 -19.97 3.84 -17.04
C VAL A 491 -21.43 3.80 -16.56
N ILE A 492 -21.70 2.84 -15.69
CA ILE A 492 -23.02 2.69 -15.09
C ILE A 492 -23.05 3.39 -13.76
N TYR A 493 -23.81 4.47 -13.64
CA TYR A 493 -23.89 5.33 -12.45
C TYR A 493 -23.96 4.56 -11.14
N ASN A 494 -24.94 3.69 -11.01
CA ASN A 494 -25.19 2.96 -9.75
C ASN A 494 -24.06 2.03 -9.33
N LYS A 495 -23.39 1.41 -10.29
CA LYS A 495 -22.23 0.56 -10.08
C LYS A 495 -21.06 1.39 -9.55
N TRP A 496 -20.74 2.48 -10.25
CA TRP A 496 -19.61 3.33 -9.92
C TRP A 496 -19.79 4.08 -8.62
N TYR A 497 -21.02 4.53 -8.35
CA TYR A 497 -21.38 5.12 -7.06
C TYR A 497 -21.06 4.18 -5.90
N ARG A 498 -21.56 2.94 -5.96
CA ARG A 498 -21.32 1.95 -4.91
C ARG A 498 -19.84 1.58 -4.76
N TYR A 499 -19.13 1.43 -5.86
CA TYR A 499 -17.70 1.14 -5.81
C TYR A 499 -16.92 2.29 -5.19
N SER A 500 -17.14 3.52 -5.60
CA SER A 500 -16.45 4.68 -5.03
C SER A 500 -16.72 4.84 -3.54
N ALA A 501 -17.99 4.69 -3.11
CA ALA A 501 -18.36 4.73 -1.70
C ALA A 501 -17.74 3.57 -0.90
N ALA A 502 -17.70 2.35 -1.45
CA ALA A 502 -17.05 1.21 -0.80
C ALA A 502 -15.53 1.42 -0.65
N ARG A 503 -14.85 1.96 -1.67
CA ARG A 503 -13.41 2.28 -1.59
C ARG A 503 -13.12 3.31 -0.49
N ALA A 504 -14.02 4.27 -0.27
CA ALA A 504 -13.90 5.22 0.82
C ALA A 504 -13.97 4.52 2.19
N ILE A 505 -14.97 3.66 2.40
CA ILE A 505 -15.14 2.92 3.66
C ILE A 505 -13.97 1.98 3.93
N GLU A 506 -13.60 1.15 2.93
CA GLU A 506 -12.57 0.12 3.06
C GLU A 506 -11.20 0.68 3.40
N ASN A 507 -10.89 1.86 2.90
CA ASN A 507 -9.58 2.49 3.07
C ASN A 507 -9.61 3.65 4.08
N ASN A 508 -10.75 3.91 4.71
CA ASN A 508 -10.94 5.01 5.66
C ASN A 508 -10.43 6.34 5.12
N CYS A 509 -10.75 6.64 3.85
CA CYS A 509 -10.28 7.82 3.14
C CYS A 509 -11.44 8.48 2.38
N TYR A 510 -11.24 9.70 1.90
CA TYR A 510 -12.12 10.32 0.92
C TYR A 510 -11.89 9.71 -0.45
N THR A 511 -12.95 9.60 -1.26
CA THR A 511 -12.81 9.20 -2.66
C THR A 511 -13.51 10.19 -3.57
N PHE A 512 -12.84 10.57 -4.65
CA PHE A 512 -13.38 11.45 -5.68
C PHE A 512 -13.23 10.79 -7.03
N SER A 513 -14.28 10.85 -7.85
CA SER A 513 -14.26 10.33 -9.21
C SER A 513 -14.83 11.36 -10.16
N THR A 514 -14.14 11.60 -11.26
CA THR A 514 -14.64 12.37 -12.38
C THR A 514 -14.66 11.52 -13.63
N MET A 515 -15.69 11.70 -14.47
CA MET A 515 -15.93 10.86 -15.64
C MET A 515 -15.87 11.68 -16.93
N GLY A 516 -15.35 11.06 -17.96
CA GLY A 516 -15.33 11.63 -19.30
C GLY A 516 -16.68 11.57 -19.98
N TYR A 517 -16.68 12.00 -21.23
CA TYR A 517 -17.86 11.97 -22.07
C TYR A 517 -18.37 10.54 -22.32
N ASP A 518 -19.68 10.38 -22.19
CA ASP A 518 -20.42 9.22 -22.67
C ASP A 518 -21.39 9.67 -23.78
N GLU A 519 -21.41 8.97 -24.92
CA GLU A 519 -22.32 9.25 -26.05
C GLU A 519 -23.79 9.24 -25.67
N LYS A 520 -24.15 8.59 -24.57
CA LYS A 520 -25.50 8.54 -24.00
C LYS A 520 -25.78 9.67 -23.00
N GLY A 521 -24.84 10.59 -22.81
CA GLY A 521 -24.97 11.70 -21.86
C GLY A 521 -24.90 11.31 -20.39
N ASN A 522 -24.35 10.13 -20.05
CA ASN A 522 -24.25 9.62 -18.67
C ASN A 522 -22.88 9.90 -18.10
N SER A 523 -22.51 11.16 -17.92
CA SER A 523 -21.26 11.53 -17.27
C SER A 523 -21.52 12.00 -15.84
N TYR A 524 -20.67 11.60 -14.89
CA TYR A 524 -20.90 11.79 -13.46
C TYR A 524 -19.64 12.23 -12.72
N VAL A 525 -19.86 12.93 -11.61
CA VAL A 525 -18.85 13.17 -10.59
C VAL A 525 -19.32 12.62 -9.25
N PHE A 526 -18.40 12.10 -8.46
CA PHE A 526 -18.65 11.60 -7.12
C PHE A 526 -17.62 12.13 -6.15
N GLY A 527 -18.08 12.47 -4.94
CA GLY A 527 -17.25 12.70 -3.77
C GLY A 527 -17.85 11.98 -2.57
N PHE A 528 -17.06 11.15 -1.89
CA PHE A 528 -17.50 10.43 -0.69
C PHE A 528 -16.53 10.67 0.47
N ASN A 529 -17.09 10.80 1.67
CA ASN A 529 -16.31 10.83 2.89
C ASN A 529 -15.87 9.42 3.32
N ARG A 530 -15.10 9.34 4.41
CA ARG A 530 -14.55 8.09 4.97
C ARG A 530 -15.58 7.05 5.39
N ASN A 531 -16.84 7.45 5.54
CA ASN A 531 -17.98 6.57 5.83
C ASN A 531 -18.80 6.23 4.58
N GLY A 532 -18.31 6.55 3.38
CA GLY A 532 -19.01 6.30 2.12
C GLY A 532 -20.24 7.18 1.89
N LYS A 533 -20.33 8.32 2.61
CA LYS A 533 -21.42 9.29 2.45
C LYS A 533 -21.07 10.28 1.36
N PRO A 534 -22.02 10.63 0.47
CA PRO A 534 -21.77 11.63 -0.54
C PRO A 534 -21.49 12.99 0.09
N LEU A 535 -20.55 13.72 -0.53
CA LEU A 535 -20.17 15.08 -0.16
C LEU A 535 -20.93 16.08 -1.00
N ASP A 536 -21.21 17.23 -0.42
CA ASP A 536 -21.75 18.38 -1.13
C ASP A 536 -20.68 19.01 -2.03
N TYR A 537 -21.13 19.60 -3.14
CA TYR A 537 -20.29 20.29 -4.10
C TYR A 537 -20.92 21.60 -4.57
N LYS A 538 -20.08 22.49 -5.10
CA LYS A 538 -20.51 23.70 -5.80
C LYS A 538 -20.20 23.52 -7.30
N LEU A 539 -21.22 23.67 -8.15
CA LEU A 539 -21.02 23.73 -9.60
C LEU A 539 -20.64 25.15 -10.01
N LEU A 540 -19.44 25.33 -10.60
CA LEU A 540 -18.85 26.62 -10.83
C LEU A 540 -19.26 27.29 -12.16
N ASN A 541 -19.51 26.53 -13.22
CA ASN A 541 -19.69 27.06 -14.58
C ASN A 541 -20.78 26.36 -15.41
N SER A 542 -21.90 26.01 -14.78
CA SER A 542 -23.04 25.46 -15.48
C SER A 542 -23.88 26.56 -16.14
N ASN A 543 -24.25 26.34 -17.41
CA ASN A 543 -25.24 27.16 -18.09
C ASN A 543 -26.69 26.58 -17.98
N ALA A 544 -26.88 25.50 -17.25
CA ALA A 544 -28.15 24.78 -17.15
C ALA A 544 -28.72 24.89 -15.72
N GLU A 545 -29.62 25.81 -15.53
CA GLU A 545 -30.36 25.99 -14.26
C GLU A 545 -31.27 24.79 -13.95
N ASP A 546 -31.59 23.92 -14.93
CA ASP A 546 -32.63 22.88 -14.82
C ASP A 546 -32.13 21.44 -15.03
N ALA A 547 -30.84 21.19 -15.23
CA ALA A 547 -30.36 19.82 -15.43
C ALA A 547 -30.02 19.16 -14.08
N PRO A 548 -30.27 17.83 -13.91
CA PRO A 548 -29.79 17.11 -12.74
C PRO A 548 -28.30 17.37 -12.55
N ALA A 549 -27.89 17.72 -11.35
CA ALA A 549 -26.56 18.23 -11.02
C ALA A 549 -25.38 17.37 -11.50
N ASN A 550 -25.58 16.10 -11.80
CA ASN A 550 -24.59 15.12 -12.23
C ASN A 550 -24.59 14.87 -13.75
N VAL A 551 -25.27 15.69 -14.56
CA VAL A 551 -25.35 15.53 -16.03
C VAL A 551 -24.81 16.75 -16.77
N CYS A 552 -24.57 17.86 -16.08
CA CYS A 552 -24.05 19.08 -16.69
C CYS A 552 -22.53 19.07 -16.76
N GLY A 553 -21.99 19.35 -17.96
CA GLY A 553 -20.55 19.64 -18.10
C GLY A 553 -20.14 20.85 -17.29
N GLY A 554 -18.95 20.80 -16.70
CA GLY A 554 -18.44 21.90 -15.91
C GLY A 554 -17.42 21.50 -14.88
N VAL A 555 -17.22 22.36 -13.89
CA VAL A 555 -16.32 22.11 -12.76
C VAL A 555 -17.11 21.98 -11.49
N TYR A 556 -16.93 20.86 -10.83
CA TYR A 556 -17.54 20.51 -9.55
C TYR A 556 -16.52 20.71 -8.44
N LEU A 557 -16.71 21.69 -7.60
CA LEU A 557 -15.82 22.03 -6.50
C LEU A 557 -16.30 21.39 -5.20
N TYR A 558 -15.46 20.54 -4.63
CA TYR A 558 -15.60 19.97 -3.30
C TYR A 558 -14.65 20.65 -2.33
N THR A 559 -15.11 20.89 -1.12
CA THR A 559 -14.27 21.42 -0.04
C THR A 559 -14.22 20.41 1.09
N ILE A 560 -12.99 19.94 1.43
CA ILE A 560 -12.78 19.06 2.56
C ILE A 560 -12.42 19.92 3.76
N ASN A 561 -13.21 19.78 4.83
CA ASN A 561 -12.88 20.32 6.13
C ASN A 561 -13.05 19.23 7.20
N ASN A 562 -12.44 19.41 8.36
CA ASN A 562 -12.47 18.40 9.44
C ASN A 562 -13.85 18.24 10.13
N ASN A 563 -14.89 18.97 9.71
CA ASN A 563 -16.21 19.01 10.34
C ASN A 563 -17.27 18.30 9.50
N GLU A 564 -17.16 16.97 9.37
CA GLU A 564 -18.08 16.20 8.53
C GLU A 564 -19.30 15.70 9.29
N THR A 565 -20.46 16.19 8.93
CA THR A 565 -21.75 15.63 9.28
C THR A 565 -22.52 15.27 8.02
N GLY A 566 -22.81 14.01 7.79
CA GLY A 566 -23.62 13.55 6.66
C GLY A 566 -24.19 12.16 6.92
N TYR A 567 -25.38 11.84 6.40
CA TYR A 567 -26.02 10.54 6.51
C TYR A 567 -25.94 9.77 5.19
N MET A 568 -25.69 8.47 5.26
CA MET A 568 -25.69 7.61 4.08
C MET A 568 -27.10 7.51 3.50
N GLN A 569 -27.30 7.93 2.26
CA GLN A 569 -28.46 7.55 1.48
C GLN A 569 -28.09 6.32 0.64
N ASP A 570 -28.69 5.17 0.98
CA ASP A 570 -28.69 4.06 0.02
C ASP A 570 -29.56 4.49 -1.16
N ILE A 571 -29.00 4.44 -2.37
CA ILE A 571 -29.77 4.77 -3.56
C ILE A 571 -30.79 3.66 -3.74
N THR A 572 -32.01 3.93 -3.33
CA THR A 572 -33.17 3.09 -3.66
C THR A 572 -33.43 3.26 -5.15
N LEU A 573 -32.92 2.31 -5.91
CA LEU A 573 -33.17 2.28 -7.35
C LEU A 573 -34.49 1.58 -7.61
N ASN A 574 -35.35 2.24 -8.39
CA ASN A 574 -36.45 1.56 -9.07
C ASN A 574 -35.85 0.50 -10.01
N GLN A 575 -35.74 -0.72 -9.48
CA GLN A 575 -35.28 -1.89 -10.24
C GLN A 575 -36.45 -2.41 -11.09
N ALA A 576 -36.47 -2.11 -12.37
CA ALA A 576 -37.09 -3.01 -13.31
C ALA A 576 -36.25 -4.31 -13.33
N ALA A 577 -36.77 -5.37 -12.77
CA ALA A 577 -36.14 -6.69 -12.80
C ALA A 577 -35.98 -7.09 -14.27
N THR A 578 -34.75 -7.07 -14.77
CA THR A 578 -34.44 -7.71 -16.05
C THR A 578 -34.50 -9.22 -15.79
N GLU A 579 -35.51 -9.89 -16.36
CA GLU A 579 -35.58 -11.34 -16.33
C GLU A 579 -34.31 -11.93 -16.90
N SER A 580 -33.70 -12.83 -16.12
CA SER A 580 -32.51 -13.57 -16.53
C SER A 580 -32.79 -14.40 -17.78
N LYS A 581 -31.99 -14.24 -18.83
CA LYS A 581 -32.03 -15.06 -20.06
C LYS A 581 -31.59 -16.50 -19.84
N TYR A 582 -31.18 -16.87 -18.60
CA TYR A 582 -30.74 -18.21 -18.26
C TYR A 582 -31.87 -18.97 -17.60
N LYS A 583 -32.10 -20.24 -18.00
CA LYS A 583 -32.95 -21.15 -17.26
C LYS A 583 -32.48 -21.18 -15.80
N GLN A 584 -33.36 -20.83 -14.90
CA GLN A 584 -33.06 -20.65 -13.48
C GLN A 584 -32.69 -21.99 -12.84
N LEU A 585 -31.40 -22.33 -12.84
CA LEU A 585 -30.90 -23.36 -11.96
C LEU A 585 -30.73 -22.74 -10.58
N LYS A 586 -31.63 -23.08 -9.64
CA LYS A 586 -31.54 -22.60 -8.26
C LYS A 586 -30.87 -23.63 -7.37
N ILE A 587 -29.98 -23.19 -6.51
CA ILE A 587 -29.47 -23.99 -5.41
C ILE A 587 -30.05 -23.47 -4.07
N ALA A 588 -30.47 -24.40 -3.22
CA ALA A 588 -30.90 -24.11 -1.86
C ALA A 588 -29.69 -24.09 -0.92
N VAL A 589 -29.46 -22.97 -0.25
CA VAL A 589 -28.33 -22.78 0.66
C VAL A 589 -28.84 -22.37 2.02
N GLY A 590 -28.60 -23.19 3.03
CA GLY A 590 -28.82 -22.88 4.43
C GLY A 590 -27.60 -22.17 5.04
N ASN A 591 -27.32 -22.44 6.31
CA ASN A 591 -26.12 -21.91 6.96
C ASN A 591 -24.82 -22.56 6.46
N ALA A 592 -23.69 -21.90 6.70
CA ALA A 592 -22.38 -22.39 6.30
C ALA A 592 -22.07 -23.79 6.86
N ALA A 593 -22.38 -24.06 8.13
CA ALA A 593 -22.08 -25.33 8.78
C ALA A 593 -22.73 -26.51 8.04
N ALA A 594 -24.03 -26.40 7.70
CA ALA A 594 -24.76 -27.43 6.98
C ALA A 594 -24.20 -27.66 5.56
N LEU A 595 -23.77 -26.62 4.88
CA LEU A 595 -23.20 -26.74 3.54
C LEU A 595 -21.80 -27.37 3.56
N LEU A 596 -20.99 -27.03 4.55
CA LEU A 596 -19.63 -27.51 4.70
C LEU A 596 -19.53 -28.98 5.05
N THR A 597 -20.54 -29.58 5.71
CA THR A 597 -20.56 -31.02 5.97
C THR A 597 -20.57 -31.87 4.70
N LYS A 598 -21.09 -31.32 3.60
CA LYS A 598 -21.18 -31.98 2.29
C LYS A 598 -20.06 -31.58 1.33
N ALA A 599 -19.26 -30.55 1.69
CA ALA A 599 -18.24 -29.97 0.83
C ALA A 599 -16.85 -30.55 1.12
N LYS A 600 -16.06 -30.71 0.08
CA LYS A 600 -14.65 -31.11 0.20
C LYS A 600 -13.79 -29.92 0.54
N LYS A 601 -13.03 -29.97 1.65
CA LYS A 601 -12.03 -28.95 1.97
C LYS A 601 -10.89 -28.98 0.95
N ILE A 602 -10.52 -27.84 0.39
CA ILE A 602 -9.43 -27.67 -0.59
C ILE A 602 -8.23 -26.99 0.06
N GLU A 603 -8.47 -25.92 0.78
CA GLU A 603 -7.51 -25.13 1.56
C GLU A 603 -8.22 -24.59 2.80
N ASP A 604 -7.49 -23.90 3.68
CA ASP A 604 -8.12 -23.20 4.80
C ASP A 604 -9.13 -22.18 4.28
N SER A 605 -10.35 -22.24 4.83
CA SER A 605 -11.48 -21.39 4.45
C SER A 605 -11.98 -21.57 3.01
N LEU A 606 -11.50 -22.57 2.26
CA LEU A 606 -11.89 -22.84 0.87
C LEU A 606 -12.36 -24.29 0.70
N PHE A 607 -13.58 -24.44 0.18
CA PHE A 607 -14.25 -25.74 0.01
C PHE A 607 -14.90 -25.81 -1.38
N VAL A 608 -15.14 -27.04 -1.84
CA VAL A 608 -15.88 -27.28 -3.09
C VAL A 608 -16.94 -28.35 -2.86
N LEU A 609 -18.17 -28.03 -3.23
CA LEU A 609 -19.31 -28.94 -3.26
C LEU A 609 -19.69 -29.20 -4.73
N GLN A 610 -19.83 -30.46 -5.12
CA GLN A 610 -20.34 -30.80 -6.44
C GLN A 610 -21.86 -30.86 -6.39
N GLU A 611 -22.51 -30.13 -7.28
CA GLU A 611 -23.96 -30.08 -7.44
C GLU A 611 -24.30 -30.25 -8.93
N GLY A 612 -24.67 -31.47 -9.31
CA GLY A 612 -24.85 -31.82 -10.71
C GLY A 612 -23.58 -31.65 -11.53
N SER A 613 -23.65 -30.83 -12.56
CA SER A 613 -22.49 -30.46 -13.42
C SER A 613 -21.67 -29.29 -12.89
N ASP A 614 -22.17 -28.59 -11.87
CA ASP A 614 -21.56 -27.39 -11.31
C ASP A 614 -20.72 -27.72 -10.07
N ASN A 615 -19.63 -26.96 -9.89
CA ASN A 615 -18.77 -27.01 -8.71
C ASN A 615 -18.99 -25.74 -7.89
N ILE A 616 -19.64 -25.86 -6.74
CA ILE A 616 -19.88 -24.74 -5.84
C ILE A 616 -18.63 -24.48 -5.01
N VAL A 617 -17.92 -23.41 -5.30
CA VAL A 617 -16.77 -22.96 -4.54
C VAL A 617 -17.28 -22.14 -3.37
N ILE A 618 -16.96 -22.57 -2.15
CA ILE A 618 -17.40 -21.95 -0.91
C ILE A 618 -16.19 -21.37 -0.21
N CYS A 619 -16.20 -20.08 0.02
CA CYS A 619 -15.21 -19.38 0.82
C CYS A 619 -15.82 -18.93 2.13
N VAL A 620 -15.26 -19.33 3.26
CA VAL A 620 -15.76 -18.96 4.60
C VAL A 620 -14.82 -17.96 5.24
N VAL A 621 -15.41 -16.89 5.73
CA VAL A 621 -14.75 -15.77 6.37
C VAL A 621 -15.23 -15.71 7.80
N GLU A 622 -14.36 -16.00 8.73
CA GLU A 622 -14.59 -15.82 10.16
C GLU A 622 -13.74 -14.65 10.64
N ASN A 623 -14.27 -13.45 10.50
CA ASN A 623 -13.56 -12.26 10.96
C ASN A 623 -14.55 -11.10 11.17
N ASP A 624 -14.44 -10.45 12.31
CA ASP A 624 -15.24 -9.28 12.66
C ASP A 624 -14.71 -7.97 12.05
N ASP A 625 -13.65 -8.03 11.22
CA ASP A 625 -13.08 -6.89 10.57
C ASP A 625 -13.52 -6.80 9.10
N ILE A 626 -14.29 -5.75 8.77
CA ILE A 626 -14.78 -5.47 7.41
C ILE A 626 -13.65 -5.24 6.40
N PHE A 627 -12.45 -4.87 6.86
CA PHE A 627 -11.27 -4.64 6.00
C PHE A 627 -10.60 -5.94 5.56
N TYR A 628 -10.80 -7.04 6.26
CA TYR A 628 -10.23 -8.35 5.90
C TYR A 628 -11.01 -9.11 4.82
N ILE A 629 -12.16 -8.61 4.39
CA ILE A 629 -12.95 -9.22 3.30
C ILE A 629 -12.11 -9.38 2.02
N GLU A 630 -11.09 -8.55 1.82
CA GLU A 630 -10.18 -8.58 0.67
C GLU A 630 -9.29 -9.82 0.61
N LYS A 631 -8.92 -10.41 1.76
CA LYS A 631 -8.16 -11.67 1.81
C LYS A 631 -8.83 -12.83 1.08
N PHE A 632 -10.14 -12.74 0.82
CA PHE A 632 -10.93 -13.76 0.14
C PHE A 632 -10.84 -13.70 -1.37
N LEU A 633 -10.65 -12.52 -1.92
CA LEU A 633 -10.36 -12.40 -3.35
C LEU A 633 -9.20 -13.31 -3.71
N TYR A 634 -8.19 -13.37 -2.85
CA TYR A 634 -7.05 -14.26 -3.01
C TYR A 634 -7.44 -15.74 -3.04
N LYS A 635 -8.34 -16.17 -2.14
CA LYS A 635 -8.83 -17.56 -2.08
C LYS A 635 -9.67 -17.95 -3.28
N LEU A 636 -10.51 -17.04 -3.79
CA LEU A 636 -11.31 -17.28 -4.99
C LEU A 636 -10.47 -17.53 -6.26
N TYR A 637 -9.21 -17.12 -6.23
CA TYR A 637 -8.24 -17.31 -7.33
C TYR A 637 -7.21 -18.39 -7.06
N SER A 638 -7.38 -19.20 -6.01
CA SER A 638 -6.43 -20.26 -5.68
C SER A 638 -6.15 -21.17 -6.88
N PRO A 639 -4.87 -21.45 -7.18
CA PRO A 639 -4.49 -22.42 -8.20
C PRO A 639 -5.13 -23.79 -8.01
N ALA A 640 -5.45 -24.17 -6.76
CA ALA A 640 -6.11 -25.40 -6.43
C ALA A 640 -7.52 -25.54 -7.06
N LEU A 641 -8.13 -24.41 -7.48
CA LEU A 641 -9.43 -24.37 -8.15
C LEU A 641 -9.35 -24.60 -9.67
N THR A 642 -8.17 -24.62 -10.28
CA THR A 642 -8.01 -24.71 -11.75
C THR A 642 -8.54 -26.02 -12.32
N LYS A 643 -8.50 -27.10 -11.55
CA LYS A 643 -9.00 -28.43 -11.94
C LYS A 643 -10.52 -28.54 -11.99
N TYR A 644 -11.24 -27.61 -11.34
CA TYR A 644 -12.71 -27.63 -11.30
C TYR A 644 -13.29 -26.85 -12.48
N LYS A 645 -14.25 -27.47 -13.19
CA LYS A 645 -15.01 -26.82 -14.28
C LYS A 645 -16.34 -26.28 -13.75
N ASN A 646 -16.99 -25.41 -14.51
CA ASN A 646 -18.31 -24.86 -14.17
C ASN A 646 -18.39 -24.37 -12.72
N LYS A 647 -17.43 -23.55 -12.31
CA LYS A 647 -17.37 -23.02 -10.94
C LYS A 647 -18.50 -22.02 -10.68
N ARG A 648 -19.10 -22.12 -9.49
CA ARG A 648 -20.06 -21.17 -8.90
C ARG A 648 -19.55 -20.75 -7.53
N TYR A 649 -19.69 -19.50 -7.16
CA TYR A 649 -18.99 -18.97 -6.00
C TYR A 649 -19.95 -18.44 -4.93
N ILE A 650 -19.74 -18.86 -3.69
CA ILE A 650 -20.42 -18.38 -2.48
C ILE A 650 -19.37 -17.93 -1.48
N ILE A 651 -19.56 -16.75 -0.92
CA ILE A 651 -18.75 -16.22 0.18
C ILE A 651 -19.64 -16.15 1.43
N PHE A 652 -19.28 -16.89 2.48
CA PHE A 652 -19.88 -16.74 3.79
C PHE A 652 -19.03 -15.77 4.63
N ASN A 653 -19.65 -14.74 5.13
CA ASN A 653 -19.03 -13.82 6.10
C ASN A 653 -19.68 -14.06 7.45
N LYS A 654 -18.90 -14.47 8.43
CA LYS A 654 -19.36 -14.70 9.79
C LYS A 654 -18.86 -13.57 10.70
N PHE A 655 -19.80 -12.91 11.36
CA PHE A 655 -19.49 -11.86 12.32
C PHE A 655 -20.08 -12.22 13.68
N THR A 656 -19.26 -12.25 14.73
CA THR A 656 -19.67 -12.57 16.09
C THR A 656 -20.07 -11.33 16.90
N LYS A 657 -19.60 -10.15 16.50
CA LYS A 657 -19.80 -8.88 17.21
C LYS A 657 -20.33 -7.77 16.29
N LEU A 658 -21.27 -8.10 15.41
CA LEU A 658 -21.86 -7.13 14.51
C LEU A 658 -22.89 -6.27 15.24
N THR A 659 -22.75 -4.95 15.14
CA THR A 659 -23.75 -3.98 15.62
C THR A 659 -24.60 -3.46 14.48
N LYS A 660 -25.82 -2.96 14.80
CA LYS A 660 -26.69 -2.30 13.86
C LYS A 660 -25.99 -1.17 13.11
N GLU A 661 -25.26 -0.33 13.84
CA GLU A 661 -24.55 0.82 13.29
C GLU A 661 -23.48 0.41 12.26
N ILE A 662 -22.66 -0.58 12.58
CA ILE A 662 -21.63 -1.09 11.65
C ILE A 662 -22.27 -1.69 10.40
N TYR A 663 -23.36 -2.46 10.57
CA TYR A 663 -24.05 -3.06 9.45
C TYR A 663 -24.66 -2.02 8.51
N GLU A 664 -25.47 -1.12 9.04
CA GLU A 664 -26.23 -0.14 8.24
C GLU A 664 -25.29 0.91 7.59
N ASN A 665 -24.31 1.38 8.32
CA ASN A 665 -23.44 2.46 7.85
C ASN A 665 -22.27 1.99 6.97
N LYS A 666 -21.83 0.72 7.06
CA LYS A 666 -20.62 0.28 6.39
C LYS A 666 -20.75 -1.08 5.71
N LEU A 667 -21.04 -2.13 6.50
CA LEU A 667 -20.91 -3.52 6.05
C LEU A 667 -21.89 -3.88 4.95
N SER A 668 -23.14 -3.44 5.04
CA SER A 668 -24.17 -3.70 4.02
C SER A 668 -23.74 -3.27 2.62
N LEU A 669 -23.15 -2.08 2.48
CA LEU A 669 -22.64 -1.61 1.19
C LEU A 669 -21.45 -2.44 0.69
N ILE A 670 -20.51 -2.76 1.59
CA ILE A 670 -19.34 -3.57 1.23
C ILE A 670 -19.76 -4.95 0.74
N LEU A 671 -20.69 -5.64 1.43
CA LEU A 671 -21.16 -6.97 1.02
C LEU A 671 -21.84 -6.93 -0.35
N LYS A 672 -22.66 -5.90 -0.61
CA LYS A 672 -23.27 -5.67 -1.93
C LYS A 672 -22.21 -5.51 -3.02
N VAL A 673 -21.17 -4.71 -2.76
CA VAL A 673 -20.07 -4.50 -3.70
C VAL A 673 -19.27 -5.78 -3.91
N ARG A 674 -19.01 -6.56 -2.87
CA ARG A 674 -18.33 -7.87 -3.01
C ARG A 674 -19.10 -8.84 -3.89
N ALA A 675 -20.43 -8.89 -3.75
CA ALA A 675 -21.27 -9.71 -4.63
C ALA A 675 -21.17 -9.27 -6.10
N MET A 676 -21.15 -7.95 -6.35
CA MET A 676 -21.09 -7.37 -7.69
C MET A 676 -19.71 -7.55 -8.35
N GLU A 677 -18.63 -7.21 -7.66
CA GLU A 677 -17.28 -7.23 -8.23
C GLU A 677 -16.73 -8.66 -8.41
N ASN A 678 -17.23 -9.62 -7.65
CA ASN A 678 -16.83 -11.02 -7.73
C ASN A 678 -17.85 -11.90 -8.47
N TYR A 679 -18.99 -11.37 -8.87
CA TYR A 679 -20.06 -12.09 -9.53
C TYR A 679 -20.40 -13.40 -8.81
N CYS A 680 -20.77 -13.27 -7.54
CA CYS A 680 -20.99 -14.37 -6.60
C CYS A 680 -22.19 -14.08 -5.69
N ALA A 681 -22.54 -15.07 -4.86
CA ALA A 681 -23.39 -14.85 -3.71
C ALA A 681 -22.54 -14.54 -2.47
N VAL A 682 -22.97 -13.57 -1.68
CA VAL A 682 -22.35 -13.21 -0.40
C VAL A 682 -23.39 -13.36 0.69
N ILE A 683 -23.13 -14.26 1.64
CA ILE A 683 -24.02 -14.55 2.75
C ILE A 683 -23.37 -14.04 4.04
N LEU A 684 -24.09 -13.20 4.76
CA LEU A 684 -23.71 -12.74 6.09
C LEU A 684 -24.40 -13.62 7.12
N GLU A 685 -23.61 -14.24 7.98
CA GLU A 685 -24.07 -14.91 9.21
C GLU A 685 -23.58 -14.10 10.42
N SER A 686 -24.46 -13.61 11.26
CA SER A 686 -24.05 -12.80 12.41
C SER A 686 -24.99 -12.90 13.60
N ASN A 687 -24.52 -12.38 14.74
CA ASN A 687 -25.31 -12.22 15.96
C ASN A 687 -26.44 -11.19 15.83
N TYR A 688 -26.39 -10.28 14.83
CA TYR A 688 -27.36 -9.20 14.64
C TYR A 688 -28.38 -9.50 13.55
N ILE A 689 -27.91 -9.87 12.35
CA ILE A 689 -28.75 -10.11 11.16
C ILE A 689 -28.08 -11.09 10.22
N ASN A 690 -28.88 -11.94 9.59
CA ASN A 690 -28.44 -12.78 8.49
C ASN A 690 -28.97 -12.21 7.18
N MET A 691 -28.13 -12.10 6.18
CA MET A 691 -28.46 -11.49 4.90
C MET A 691 -27.76 -12.22 3.76
N CYS A 692 -28.38 -12.26 2.61
CA CYS A 692 -27.75 -12.75 1.39
C CYS A 692 -27.85 -11.71 0.26
N TYR A 693 -26.72 -11.47 -0.37
CA TYR A 693 -26.61 -10.61 -1.54
C TYR A 693 -26.11 -11.43 -2.73
N GLN A 694 -26.76 -11.26 -3.86
CA GLN A 694 -26.34 -11.86 -5.12
C GLN A 694 -26.33 -10.80 -6.21
N SER A 695 -25.33 -10.81 -7.08
CA SER A 695 -25.33 -9.94 -8.23
C SER A 695 -26.37 -10.39 -9.25
N THR A 696 -27.21 -9.50 -9.74
CA THR A 696 -28.13 -9.79 -10.84
C THR A 696 -27.40 -9.72 -12.19
N ASP A 697 -26.50 -8.80 -12.28
CA ASP A 697 -25.50 -8.62 -13.30
C ASP A 697 -24.37 -7.76 -12.66
N VAL A 698 -23.40 -7.30 -13.45
CA VAL A 698 -22.33 -6.41 -12.95
C VAL A 698 -22.84 -5.04 -12.45
N ARG A 699 -24.12 -4.79 -12.48
CA ARG A 699 -24.74 -3.46 -12.26
C ARG A 699 -25.44 -3.33 -10.93
N HIS A 700 -26.11 -4.42 -10.47
CA HIS A 700 -27.01 -4.35 -9.32
C HIS A 700 -26.82 -5.52 -8.37
N PRO A 701 -26.68 -5.26 -7.07
CA PRO A 701 -26.80 -6.26 -6.04
C PRO A 701 -28.28 -6.50 -5.76
N GLN A 702 -28.65 -7.75 -5.63
CA GLN A 702 -29.99 -8.16 -5.21
C GLN A 702 -29.93 -8.74 -3.80
N VAL A 703 -30.86 -8.35 -2.94
CA VAL A 703 -31.10 -9.04 -1.68
C VAL A 703 -31.88 -10.30 -1.98
N VAL A 704 -31.35 -11.45 -1.59
CA VAL A 704 -32.06 -12.74 -1.65
C VAL A 704 -32.78 -12.94 -0.34
N LYS A 705 -34.10 -13.09 -0.39
CA LYS A 705 -34.90 -13.33 0.81
C LYS A 705 -34.69 -14.75 1.32
N GLU A 706 -34.61 -14.88 2.64
CA GLU A 706 -34.61 -16.17 3.32
C GLU A 706 -36.02 -16.76 3.36
N GLU A 707 -36.15 -18.02 3.06
CA GLU A 707 -37.37 -18.81 3.14
C GLU A 707 -37.09 -20.02 4.04
N ASN A 708 -37.67 -20.05 5.25
CA ASN A 708 -37.49 -21.13 6.23
C ASN A 708 -36.01 -21.51 6.50
N GLY A 709 -35.14 -20.53 6.74
CA GLY A 709 -33.72 -20.76 7.00
C GLY A 709 -32.90 -21.07 5.75
N THR A 710 -33.44 -20.85 4.55
CA THR A 710 -32.81 -21.21 3.29
C THR A 710 -32.83 -20.06 2.29
N TYR A 711 -31.70 -19.83 1.62
CA TYR A 711 -31.60 -18.91 0.48
C TYR A 711 -31.61 -19.71 -0.82
N TYR A 712 -32.43 -19.29 -1.78
CA TYR A 712 -32.50 -19.89 -3.11
C TYR A 712 -31.71 -19.03 -4.10
N LEU A 713 -30.49 -19.48 -4.46
CA LEU A 713 -29.53 -18.75 -5.27
C LEU A 713 -29.59 -19.14 -6.75
N ASP A 714 -29.47 -18.15 -7.63
CA ASP A 714 -29.38 -18.38 -9.08
C ASP A 714 -27.92 -18.69 -9.48
N LEU A 715 -27.66 -19.94 -9.85
CA LEU A 715 -26.34 -20.41 -10.27
C LEU A 715 -25.77 -19.65 -11.49
N GLY A 716 -26.65 -19.19 -12.39
CA GLY A 716 -26.24 -18.40 -13.56
C GLY A 716 -25.58 -17.06 -13.21
N ARG A 717 -25.81 -16.59 -11.99
CA ARG A 717 -25.31 -15.31 -11.47
C ARG A 717 -24.14 -15.46 -10.48
N MET A 718 -23.55 -16.65 -10.41
CA MET A 718 -22.48 -16.99 -9.49
C MET A 718 -21.22 -17.48 -10.20
N THR A 719 -21.03 -17.06 -11.44
CA THR A 719 -19.94 -17.56 -12.31
C THR A 719 -18.56 -17.08 -11.92
N GLY A 720 -18.49 -16.25 -10.90
CA GLY A 720 -17.25 -15.79 -10.32
C GLY A 720 -16.54 -14.72 -11.13
N PRO A 721 -15.44 -14.22 -10.59
CA PRO A 721 -14.75 -13.07 -11.15
C PRO A 721 -14.15 -13.34 -12.54
N GLU A 722 -13.83 -14.58 -12.90
CA GLU A 722 -13.30 -14.92 -14.23
C GLU A 722 -14.32 -14.70 -15.36
N ALA A 723 -15.61 -14.84 -15.07
CA ALA A 723 -16.67 -14.68 -16.07
C ALA A 723 -16.91 -13.23 -16.48
N ILE A 724 -16.68 -12.29 -15.55
CA ILE A 724 -16.80 -10.84 -15.82
C ILE A 724 -15.82 -10.41 -16.90
N TRP A 725 -14.71 -11.13 -17.03
CA TRP A 725 -13.57 -10.79 -17.89
C TRP A 725 -13.58 -11.51 -19.23
N LYS A 726 -14.50 -12.43 -19.45
CA LYS A 726 -14.79 -12.99 -20.76
C LYS A 726 -15.72 -12.04 -21.51
N ASN A 727 -15.27 -10.81 -21.79
CA ASN A 727 -16.07 -9.96 -22.61
C ASN A 727 -16.02 -10.42 -24.07
N LYS A 728 -17.01 -9.95 -24.85
CA LYS A 728 -17.24 -10.39 -26.24
C LYS A 728 -16.05 -10.16 -27.18
N ASP A 729 -15.10 -9.33 -26.80
CA ASP A 729 -13.99 -8.87 -27.65
C ASP A 729 -12.70 -9.66 -27.42
N GLY A 730 -12.75 -10.76 -26.67
CA GLY A 730 -11.58 -11.63 -26.44
C GLY A 730 -10.46 -10.97 -25.64
N MET A 731 -10.66 -9.78 -25.11
CA MET A 731 -9.73 -9.16 -24.16
C MET A 731 -9.76 -9.99 -22.88
N LYS A 732 -8.85 -10.95 -22.80
CA LYS A 732 -8.59 -11.67 -21.56
C LYS A 732 -8.20 -10.66 -20.51
N ALA A 733 -8.74 -10.81 -19.32
CA ALA A 733 -8.26 -10.09 -18.15
C ALA A 733 -6.82 -10.50 -17.84
N SER A 734 -5.91 -10.07 -18.69
CA SER A 734 -4.47 -10.34 -18.56
C SER A 734 -3.85 -9.65 -17.35
N TRP A 735 -4.52 -8.62 -16.84
CA TRP A 735 -4.02 -7.86 -15.67
C TRP A 735 -3.79 -8.75 -14.45
N ARG A 736 -4.63 -9.76 -14.20
CA ARG A 736 -4.48 -10.64 -13.03
C ARG A 736 -3.18 -11.39 -13.03
N LYS A 737 -2.82 -12.01 -14.16
CA LYS A 737 -1.56 -12.78 -14.26
C LYS A 737 -0.33 -11.92 -14.00
N GLY A 738 -0.42 -10.62 -14.26
CA GLY A 738 0.68 -9.69 -14.02
C GLY A 738 0.71 -9.07 -12.62
N PHE A 739 -0.46 -8.90 -11.98
CA PHE A 739 -0.58 -8.13 -10.73
C PHE A 739 -1.00 -8.97 -9.52
N GLU A 740 -1.07 -10.29 -9.64
CA GLU A 740 -1.40 -11.20 -8.54
C GLU A 740 -0.50 -11.01 -7.31
N PHE A 741 0.74 -10.61 -7.51
CA PHE A 741 1.67 -10.39 -6.40
C PHE A 741 1.23 -9.23 -5.47
N LEU A 742 0.43 -8.27 -5.96
CA LEU A 742 -0.13 -7.20 -5.12
C LEU A 742 -1.07 -7.76 -4.04
N LEU A 743 -1.72 -8.89 -4.30
CA LEU A 743 -2.55 -9.57 -3.31
C LEU A 743 -1.73 -10.07 -2.11
N ASN A 744 -0.43 -10.31 -2.29
CA ASN A 744 0.46 -10.70 -1.20
C ASN A 744 0.83 -9.52 -0.30
N GLU A 745 0.78 -8.29 -0.81
CA GLU A 745 1.05 -7.08 -0.02
C GLU A 745 -0.09 -6.77 0.96
N ILE A 746 -1.30 -7.27 0.70
CA ILE A 746 -2.49 -7.04 1.54
C ILE A 746 -2.84 -8.24 2.44
N LYS A 747 -2.00 -9.27 2.45
CA LYS A 747 -2.15 -10.42 3.37
C LYS A 747 -1.88 -9.98 4.82
#